data_3eaedf9a4d8651bd1f900a21b7e93cb0
#
_entry.id   3eaedf9a4d8651bd1f900a21b7e93cb0
#
_cell.length_a   1.000
_cell.length_b   1.000
_cell.length_c   1.000
_cell.angle_alpha   90.00
_cell.angle_beta   90.00
_cell.angle_gamma   90.00
#
_symmetry.space_group_name_H-M   'P 1'
#
loop_
_entity.id
_entity.type
_entity.pdbx_description
1 polymer ?
#
loop_
_entity_poly.entity_id
_entity_poly.type
_entity_poly.pdbx_seq_one_letter_code
_entity_poly.pdbx_strand_id
1 'polypeptide(L)'
;MKQYNVTGMSCAACSTRVEKAVSKVPGVAECSVSLLTNSMGVEGTASPEAIIAAVEQAGYGASEKGAGKTAPSPSEAEKQLEDHETPLLKKRLIWSVGFLLVLMYFSMGHMMWGWPLPAFYNDNHVAMGLTQMLLTIIIMVINQKFFISGFKSLWHRSPNMDTLVALGATSAFVYSTYALFAMTGAQVRGDMDAVMTYMMDFYFESAAMILTLITVGKTLEARSKGKTTDALKGLMKLAPKTAHLLRDGVEVTVPVEQVQKDDVFTVRPGESIPVDGVVLEGTSAVNEAALTGESIPTDKGPGDSVSAATVNQSGFLKCRATRVGEDTTLSQIIQMVSDAAATKAPIAKIADKVSGIFVPTVITIAVITTIVWLLLGKEVGYALARGISVLVISCPCALGLATPVAIMVGSGLGAKNGILFKTAASLEETGRIQIVALDKTGTITSGEPRVTDILPESGITERELLENALALEAKSEHPLARAILERAQSDGMTAEEVTEFQALPGNGLTAVRNGQTLCGGNARFIEGRAHVSDEMKGQAEKLAEAGKTPLFFSRDGKLLGVIAVADVIKEDSPRAVRELQNMGLHVVMLTGDNERTAKAIGAQAGVDQVIAGVLPEGKESVIRQLKEQGKVAMVGDGINDAPALTRADIGIAIGAGTDVAIDAADVVLMKSRLSDVPAAVRLSRATLRNIHENLFWAFFYNTIGIPLAAGVFIPLGLTLNPMFGAAAMSLSSFCVVSNALRLNWFKVHDASRDHKIKTPELKQLPSQKEEQIMEKTMKITGMMCGHCEATVKKTLEALPNVQEALVSHESGTAVVKLSAPVEDSVLKTAVEEKGYTVTEIC
;
A
#
# COMPACT_ATOMS: atom_id res chain seq x y z
N MET A 1 12.25 1.42 7.79
CA MET A 1 12.13 2.91 7.82
C MET A 1 12.03 3.38 9.27
N LYS A 2 12.90 4.31 9.76
CA LYS A 2 12.77 4.90 11.10
C LYS A 2 11.78 6.06 11.06
N GLN A 3 10.92 6.16 12.06
CA GLN A 3 9.90 7.22 12.14
C GLN A 3 10.25 8.27 13.19
N TYR A 4 9.95 9.54 12.88
CA TYR A 4 10.14 10.69 13.76
C TYR A 4 8.86 11.53 13.80
N ASN A 5 8.53 12.08 14.94
CA ASN A 5 7.53 13.13 15.07
C ASN A 5 8.17 14.48 14.73
N VAL A 6 7.53 15.26 13.87
CA VAL A 6 8.01 16.60 13.47
C VAL A 6 7.00 17.65 13.87
N THR A 7 7.41 18.66 14.62
CA THR A 7 6.53 19.72 15.12
C THR A 7 6.83 21.07 14.46
N GLY A 8 5.82 21.92 14.33
CA GLY A 8 5.95 23.26 13.78
C GLY A 8 5.70 23.38 12.26
N MET A 9 5.38 22.28 11.56
CA MET A 9 5.00 22.33 10.16
C MET A 9 3.56 22.84 10.00
N SER A 10 3.32 23.77 9.06
CA SER A 10 1.99 24.33 8.78
C SER A 10 1.52 24.16 7.33
N CYS A 11 2.42 23.82 6.41
CA CYS A 11 2.10 23.68 4.98
C CYS A 11 3.12 22.79 4.24
N ALA A 12 2.80 22.45 2.99
CA ALA A 12 3.65 21.63 2.12
C ALA A 12 5.08 22.18 1.93
N ALA A 13 5.26 23.49 1.87
CA ALA A 13 6.58 24.11 1.79
C ALA A 13 7.45 23.81 3.05
N CYS A 14 6.81 23.70 4.22
CA CYS A 14 7.48 23.31 5.47
C CYS A 14 7.98 21.87 5.39
N SER A 15 7.13 20.93 4.95
CA SER A 15 7.51 19.51 4.81
C SER A 15 8.65 19.32 3.81
N THR A 16 8.59 20.00 2.66
CA THR A 16 9.66 19.95 1.65
C THR A 16 11.00 20.50 2.19
N ARG A 17 10.95 21.49 3.06
CA ARG A 17 12.16 22.06 3.67
C ARG A 17 12.80 21.09 4.66
N VAL A 18 12.01 20.45 5.52
CA VAL A 18 12.49 19.41 6.45
C VAL A 18 13.10 18.27 5.65
N GLU A 19 12.41 17.80 4.62
CA GLU A 19 12.86 16.73 3.73
C GLU A 19 14.23 17.05 3.08
N LYS A 20 14.37 18.27 2.52
CA LYS A 20 15.65 18.74 1.94
C LYS A 20 16.78 18.86 2.96
N ALA A 21 16.47 19.22 4.21
CA ALA A 21 17.48 19.35 5.25
C ALA A 21 17.98 17.97 5.68
N VAL A 22 17.07 17.03 5.91
CA VAL A 22 17.38 15.66 6.33
C VAL A 22 18.02 14.84 5.21
N SER A 23 17.59 14.98 3.95
CA SER A 23 18.22 14.31 2.80
C SER A 23 19.66 14.72 2.53
N LYS A 24 20.16 15.79 3.15
CA LYS A 24 21.58 16.19 3.08
C LYS A 24 22.43 15.56 4.18
N VAL A 25 21.84 14.91 5.15
CA VAL A 25 22.59 14.25 6.23
C VAL A 25 23.29 13.01 5.66
N PRO A 26 24.60 12.87 5.87
CA PRO A 26 25.32 11.68 5.41
C PRO A 26 24.70 10.39 6.00
N GLY A 27 24.46 9.39 5.14
CA GLY A 27 23.86 8.12 5.53
C GLY A 27 22.33 8.08 5.43
N VAL A 28 21.66 9.14 5.01
CA VAL A 28 20.23 9.12 4.66
C VAL A 28 20.09 8.72 3.18
N ALA A 29 19.38 7.61 2.94
CA ALA A 29 19.08 7.13 1.59
C ALA A 29 17.78 7.76 1.06
N GLU A 30 16.71 7.73 1.86
CA GLU A 30 15.43 8.35 1.53
C GLU A 30 14.83 9.02 2.77
N CYS A 31 14.17 10.16 2.57
CA CYS A 31 13.42 10.87 3.59
C CYS A 31 12.07 11.30 3.04
N SER A 32 11.02 10.98 3.76
CA SER A 32 9.65 11.37 3.44
C SER A 32 8.99 12.04 4.64
N VAL A 33 8.40 13.21 4.45
CA VAL A 33 7.78 14.01 5.51
C VAL A 33 6.30 14.18 5.27
N SER A 34 5.47 13.69 6.18
CA SER A 34 4.01 13.79 6.12
C SER A 34 3.52 14.99 6.94
N LEU A 35 2.90 15.95 6.26
CA LEU A 35 2.24 17.08 6.92
C LEU A 35 0.94 16.65 7.65
N LEU A 36 0.34 15.54 7.21
CA LEU A 36 -0.95 15.09 7.73
C LEU A 36 -0.81 14.44 9.10
N THR A 37 0.21 13.59 9.25
CA THR A 37 0.51 12.86 10.49
C THR A 37 1.55 13.58 11.36
N ASN A 38 2.10 14.72 10.87
CA ASN A 38 3.22 15.42 11.50
C ASN A 38 4.40 14.47 11.79
N SER A 39 4.64 13.52 10.89
CA SER A 39 5.68 12.52 11.01
C SER A 39 6.65 12.56 9.82
N MET A 40 7.82 11.98 10.03
CA MET A 40 8.87 11.84 9.03
C MET A 40 9.39 10.41 9.07
N GLY A 41 9.44 9.76 7.91
CA GLY A 41 10.10 8.48 7.71
C GLY A 41 11.48 8.69 7.08
N VAL A 42 12.51 8.05 7.64
CA VAL A 42 13.88 8.13 7.14
C VAL A 42 14.44 6.72 6.94
N GLU A 43 14.99 6.49 5.76
CA GLU A 43 15.75 5.28 5.44
C GLU A 43 17.23 5.60 5.33
N GLY A 44 18.07 4.72 5.84
CA GLY A 44 19.52 4.88 5.82
C GLY A 44 20.18 4.50 7.14
N THR A 45 21.48 4.81 7.21
CA THR A 45 22.37 4.48 8.36
C THR A 45 22.66 5.68 9.26
N ALA A 46 22.06 6.86 8.98
CA ALA A 46 22.29 8.08 9.75
C ALA A 46 21.82 7.92 11.21
N SER A 47 22.53 8.57 12.13
CA SER A 47 22.17 8.54 13.56
C SER A 47 20.93 9.40 13.84
N PRO A 48 20.08 9.02 14.82
CA PRO A 48 18.91 9.81 15.20
C PRO A 48 19.23 11.24 15.58
N GLU A 49 20.34 11.47 16.28
CA GLU A 49 20.77 12.80 16.73
C GLU A 49 21.11 13.71 15.55
N ALA A 50 21.77 13.17 14.50
CA ALA A 50 22.11 13.93 13.30
C ALA A 50 20.84 14.32 12.52
N ILE A 51 19.86 13.43 12.48
CA ILE A 51 18.56 13.68 11.82
C ILE A 51 17.80 14.76 12.59
N ILE A 52 17.68 14.66 13.92
CA ILE A 52 17.00 15.64 14.77
C ILE A 52 17.66 17.00 14.65
N ALA A 53 19.00 17.07 14.74
CA ALA A 53 19.75 18.33 14.58
C ALA A 53 19.50 18.99 13.21
N ALA A 54 19.41 18.21 12.11
CA ALA A 54 19.10 18.76 10.80
C ALA A 54 17.70 19.35 10.71
N VAL A 55 16.72 18.74 11.39
CA VAL A 55 15.34 19.28 11.47
C VAL A 55 15.30 20.57 12.30
N GLU A 56 16.02 20.60 13.43
CA GLU A 56 16.10 21.78 14.29
C GLU A 56 16.81 22.96 13.58
N GLN A 57 17.88 22.71 12.83
CA GLN A 57 18.54 23.71 11.99
C GLN A 57 17.63 24.24 10.89
N ALA A 58 16.72 23.40 10.38
CA ALA A 58 15.68 23.85 9.45
C ALA A 58 14.60 24.70 10.12
N GLY A 59 14.58 24.79 11.46
CA GLY A 59 13.68 25.63 12.25
C GLY A 59 12.43 24.94 12.76
N TYR A 60 12.43 23.59 12.79
CA TYR A 60 11.32 22.73 13.24
C TYR A 60 11.77 21.87 14.41
N GLY A 61 10.84 21.30 15.19
CA GLY A 61 11.18 20.33 16.23
C GLY A 61 11.08 18.90 15.70
N ALA A 62 11.96 18.00 16.19
CA ALA A 62 11.87 16.58 15.88
C ALA A 62 12.11 15.74 17.12
N SER A 63 11.48 14.55 17.18
CA SER A 63 11.73 13.51 18.19
C SER A 63 11.56 12.14 17.53
N GLU A 64 12.41 11.19 17.91
CA GLU A 64 12.32 9.81 17.40
C GLU A 64 11.03 9.15 17.95
N LYS A 65 10.29 8.46 17.08
CA LYS A 65 9.08 7.75 17.48
C LYS A 65 9.51 6.34 17.93
N GLY A 66 9.29 6.01 19.20
CA GLY A 66 9.69 4.70 19.74
C GLY A 66 11.02 4.69 20.50
N ALA A 67 11.65 5.83 20.82
CA ALA A 67 12.91 5.90 21.60
C ALA A 67 12.80 5.45 23.08
N GLY A 68 11.61 5.07 23.55
CA GLY A 68 11.42 4.41 24.85
C GLY A 68 11.49 2.89 24.69
N LYS A 69 12.08 2.20 25.64
CA LYS A 69 12.32 0.73 25.65
C LYS A 69 11.08 -0.17 25.53
N THR A 70 9.91 0.38 25.31
CA THR A 70 8.65 -0.31 25.03
C THR A 70 7.93 0.49 23.95
N ALA A 71 7.53 -0.17 22.85
CA ALA A 71 6.67 0.46 21.86
C ALA A 71 5.38 1.00 22.50
N PRO A 72 4.83 2.11 21.97
CA PRO A 72 3.62 2.67 22.54
C PRO A 72 2.51 1.65 22.47
N SER A 73 1.88 1.35 23.60
CA SER A 73 0.68 0.51 23.65
C SER A 73 -0.38 1.09 22.69
N PRO A 74 -1.32 0.28 22.16
CA PRO A 74 -2.41 0.77 21.32
C PRO A 74 -3.13 1.98 21.94
N SER A 75 -3.20 2.06 23.27
CA SER A 75 -3.75 3.19 24.01
C SER A 75 -2.89 4.47 23.94
N GLU A 76 -1.58 4.35 23.89
CA GLU A 76 -0.65 5.49 23.72
C GLU A 76 -0.60 5.97 22.28
N ALA A 77 -0.65 5.05 21.33
CA ALA A 77 -0.78 5.37 19.90
C ALA A 77 -2.11 6.08 19.60
N GLU A 78 -3.22 5.68 20.24
CA GLU A 78 -4.51 6.37 20.16
C GLU A 78 -4.42 7.80 20.67
N LYS A 79 -3.73 8.05 21.81
CA LYS A 79 -3.49 9.39 22.36
C LYS A 79 -2.65 10.28 21.44
N GLN A 80 -1.68 9.71 20.71
CA GLN A 80 -0.88 10.47 19.75
C GLN A 80 -1.68 10.92 18.51
N LEU A 81 -2.77 10.23 18.18
CA LEU A 81 -3.69 10.57 17.11
C LEU A 81 -4.85 11.47 17.59
N GLU A 82 -4.92 11.81 18.87
CA GLU A 82 -5.92 12.76 19.36
C GLU A 82 -5.72 14.14 18.73
N ASP A 83 -6.83 14.74 18.34
CA ASP A 83 -6.87 16.06 17.72
C ASP A 83 -6.71 17.17 18.77
N HIS A 84 -5.48 17.56 19.05
CA HIS A 84 -5.17 18.66 19.95
C HIS A 84 -5.22 20.03 19.27
N GLU A 85 -5.20 20.11 17.92
CA GLU A 85 -5.18 21.38 17.19
C GLU A 85 -6.59 21.97 17.04
N THR A 86 -7.60 21.17 16.74
CA THR A 86 -8.98 21.67 16.51
C THR A 86 -9.55 22.42 17.71
N PRO A 87 -9.40 21.98 18.98
CA PRO A 87 -9.92 22.73 20.14
C PRO A 87 -9.25 24.11 20.30
N LEU A 88 -7.96 24.21 20.03
CA LEU A 88 -7.22 25.48 20.11
C LEU A 88 -7.63 26.45 18.99
N LEU A 89 -7.74 25.94 17.76
CA LEU A 89 -8.20 26.74 16.62
C LEU A 89 -9.65 27.18 16.81
N LYS A 90 -10.52 26.34 17.34
CA LYS A 90 -11.92 26.68 17.66
C LYS A 90 -12.01 27.81 18.68
N LYS A 91 -11.22 27.78 19.75
CA LYS A 91 -11.15 28.89 20.71
C LYS A 91 -10.70 30.19 20.06
N ARG A 92 -9.61 30.16 19.27
CA ARG A 92 -9.13 31.35 18.53
C ARG A 92 -10.19 31.88 17.56
N LEU A 93 -10.86 30.99 16.84
CA LEU A 93 -11.91 31.36 15.91
C LEU A 93 -13.07 32.06 16.60
N ILE A 94 -13.57 31.53 17.72
CA ILE A 94 -14.69 32.13 18.47
C ILE A 94 -14.34 33.57 18.91
N TRP A 95 -13.15 33.76 19.48
CA TRP A 95 -12.70 35.08 19.89
C TRP A 95 -12.48 36.03 18.70
N SER A 96 -11.84 35.55 17.63
CA SER A 96 -11.63 36.35 16.41
C SER A 96 -12.95 36.79 15.78
N VAL A 97 -13.94 35.88 15.69
CA VAL A 97 -15.28 36.22 15.15
C VAL A 97 -16.00 37.20 16.07
N GLY A 98 -15.92 37.02 17.39
CA GLY A 98 -16.54 37.97 18.33
C GLY A 98 -16.02 39.38 18.18
N PHE A 99 -14.70 39.59 18.17
CA PHE A 99 -14.10 40.90 17.96
C PHE A 99 -14.30 41.44 16.54
N LEU A 100 -14.31 40.55 15.53
CA LEU A 100 -14.59 40.94 14.16
C LEU A 100 -16.02 41.47 13.99
N LEU A 101 -17.02 40.87 14.60
CA LEU A 101 -18.40 41.35 14.55
C LEU A 101 -18.54 42.75 15.16
N VAL A 102 -17.83 43.00 16.27
CA VAL A 102 -17.77 44.36 16.85
C VAL A 102 -17.09 45.32 15.90
N LEU A 103 -15.95 44.95 15.30
CA LEU A 103 -15.25 45.76 14.31
C LEU A 103 -16.13 46.08 13.10
N MET A 104 -16.85 45.08 12.56
CA MET A 104 -17.78 45.23 11.43
C MET A 104 -18.96 46.16 11.78
N TYR A 105 -19.40 46.16 13.05
CA TYR A 105 -20.43 47.09 13.50
C TYR A 105 -19.97 48.53 13.37
N PHE A 106 -18.72 48.84 13.75
CA PHE A 106 -18.16 50.17 13.65
C PHE A 106 -17.83 50.56 12.20
N SER A 107 -17.23 49.67 11.41
CA SER A 107 -16.77 50.00 10.06
C SER A 107 -17.91 50.02 9.05
N MET A 108 -18.63 48.90 8.88
CA MET A 108 -19.71 48.81 7.88
C MET A 108 -21.08 49.19 8.46
N GLY A 109 -21.40 48.73 9.67
CA GLY A 109 -22.70 48.92 10.28
C GLY A 109 -23.06 50.39 10.41
N HIS A 110 -22.15 51.19 10.99
CA HIS A 110 -22.38 52.63 11.15
C HIS A 110 -22.18 53.41 9.83
N MET A 111 -21.06 53.15 9.11
CA MET A 111 -20.74 53.95 7.91
C MET A 111 -21.64 53.71 6.71
N MET A 112 -22.07 52.43 6.48
CA MET A 112 -22.91 52.10 5.32
C MET A 112 -24.40 52.05 5.63
N TRP A 113 -24.79 51.65 6.85
CA TRP A 113 -26.19 51.45 7.24
C TRP A 113 -26.68 52.37 8.34
N GLY A 114 -25.84 53.28 8.82
CA GLY A 114 -26.23 54.30 9.82
C GLY A 114 -26.61 53.68 11.20
N TRP A 115 -26.04 52.54 11.56
CA TRP A 115 -26.36 51.93 12.84
C TRP A 115 -25.96 52.86 14.01
N PRO A 116 -26.73 52.92 15.10
CA PRO A 116 -26.50 53.85 16.18
C PRO A 116 -25.19 53.59 16.95
N LEU A 117 -24.42 54.61 17.14
CA LEU A 117 -23.23 54.58 18.02
C LEU A 117 -23.45 55.45 19.23
N PRO A 118 -22.69 55.25 20.34
CA PRO A 118 -22.70 56.16 21.47
C PRO A 118 -22.36 57.61 21.00
N ALA A 119 -22.98 58.61 21.62
CA ALA A 119 -22.85 60.03 21.24
C ALA A 119 -21.37 60.51 21.18
N PHE A 120 -20.46 59.87 21.90
CA PHE A 120 -19.02 60.13 21.87
C PHE A 120 -18.39 60.01 20.48
N TYR A 121 -18.97 59.18 19.60
CA TYR A 121 -18.45 58.91 18.24
C TYR A 121 -19.05 59.87 17.20
N ASN A 122 -20.07 60.69 17.55
CA ASN A 122 -20.66 61.60 16.60
C ASN A 122 -19.62 62.66 16.19
N ASP A 123 -19.35 62.77 14.89
CA ASP A 123 -18.34 63.64 14.26
C ASP A 123 -16.90 63.39 14.73
N ASN A 124 -16.67 62.33 15.55
CA ASN A 124 -15.33 61.97 16.05
C ASN A 124 -14.71 60.83 15.23
N HIS A 125 -14.30 61.15 13.99
CA HIS A 125 -13.72 60.17 13.05
C HIS A 125 -12.40 59.56 13.54
N VAL A 126 -11.61 60.33 14.34
CA VAL A 126 -10.37 59.83 14.93
C VAL A 126 -10.67 58.73 15.97
N ALA A 127 -11.66 58.88 16.83
CA ALA A 127 -12.04 57.91 17.81
C ALA A 127 -12.54 56.63 17.14
N MET A 128 -13.27 56.73 16.03
CA MET A 128 -13.68 55.56 15.21
C MET A 128 -12.49 54.81 14.64
N GLY A 129 -11.52 55.50 14.03
CA GLY A 129 -10.31 54.89 13.48
C GLY A 129 -9.46 54.23 14.57
N LEU A 130 -9.28 54.86 15.75
CA LEU A 130 -8.58 54.28 16.89
C LEU A 130 -9.27 53.02 17.41
N THR A 131 -10.61 53.02 17.51
CA THR A 131 -11.38 51.86 17.93
C THR A 131 -11.19 50.70 16.96
N GLN A 132 -11.25 50.94 15.65
CA GLN A 132 -10.99 49.95 14.62
C GLN A 132 -9.56 49.41 14.71
N MET A 133 -8.55 50.26 14.89
CA MET A 133 -7.15 49.88 15.07
C MET A 133 -6.96 48.96 16.29
N LEU A 134 -7.52 49.34 17.46
CA LEU A 134 -7.41 48.54 18.70
C LEU A 134 -8.07 47.14 18.55
N LEU A 135 -9.26 47.07 17.98
CA LEU A 135 -9.95 45.81 17.71
C LEU A 135 -9.13 44.93 16.75
N THR A 136 -8.53 45.52 15.73
CA THR A 136 -7.69 44.82 14.79
C THR A 136 -6.42 44.28 15.46
N ILE A 137 -5.77 45.05 16.34
CA ILE A 137 -4.62 44.61 17.15
C ILE A 137 -4.98 43.40 17.99
N ILE A 138 -6.16 43.41 18.64
CA ILE A 138 -6.61 42.26 19.45
C ILE A 138 -6.71 41.01 18.56
N ILE A 139 -7.30 41.10 17.37
CA ILE A 139 -7.42 40.00 16.43
C ILE A 139 -6.03 39.51 15.94
N MET A 140 -5.10 40.44 15.68
CA MET A 140 -3.71 40.15 15.30
C MET A 140 -2.99 39.38 16.41
N VAL A 141 -3.16 39.80 17.69
CA VAL A 141 -2.57 39.12 18.87
C VAL A 141 -3.15 37.72 19.05
N ILE A 142 -4.48 37.55 18.91
CA ILE A 142 -5.12 36.23 18.95
C ILE A 142 -4.50 35.28 17.87
N ASN A 143 -4.17 35.85 16.72
CA ASN A 143 -3.65 35.13 15.55
C ASN A 143 -2.14 35.31 15.34
N GLN A 144 -1.38 35.70 16.37
CA GLN A 144 0.06 35.99 16.29
C GLN A 144 0.92 34.87 15.69
N LYS A 145 0.46 33.62 15.76
CA LYS A 145 1.16 32.45 15.20
C LYS A 145 1.43 32.63 13.69
N PHE A 146 0.51 33.25 12.94
CA PHE A 146 0.69 33.53 11.51
C PHE A 146 1.86 34.48 11.25
N PHE A 147 1.99 35.53 12.06
CA PHE A 147 3.07 36.49 11.93
C PHE A 147 4.43 35.90 12.33
N ILE A 148 4.50 35.20 13.47
CA ILE A 148 5.72 34.56 13.93
C ILE A 148 6.22 33.53 12.90
N SER A 149 5.36 32.62 12.45
CA SER A 149 5.69 31.61 11.45
C SER A 149 6.03 32.25 10.10
N GLY A 150 5.21 33.20 9.63
CA GLY A 150 5.36 33.84 8.33
C GLY A 150 6.64 34.67 8.21
N PHE A 151 6.96 35.53 9.17
CA PHE A 151 8.18 36.32 9.15
C PHE A 151 9.44 35.49 9.41
N LYS A 152 9.38 34.49 10.29
CA LYS A 152 10.48 33.52 10.48
C LYS A 152 10.81 32.81 9.18
N SER A 153 9.80 32.34 8.44
CA SER A 153 9.99 31.66 7.14
C SER A 153 10.55 32.60 6.07
N LEU A 154 10.09 33.85 6.05
CA LEU A 154 10.61 34.88 5.14
C LEU A 154 12.08 35.17 5.40
N TRP A 155 12.47 35.36 6.67
CA TRP A 155 13.86 35.55 7.07
C TRP A 155 14.81 34.46 6.63
N HIS A 156 14.33 33.22 6.70
CA HIS A 156 15.08 32.05 6.25
C HIS A 156 14.98 31.82 4.73
N ARG A 157 14.52 32.79 3.93
CA ARG A 157 14.36 32.72 2.46
C ARG A 157 13.53 31.52 1.97
N SER A 158 12.55 31.12 2.78
CA SER A 158 11.64 30.01 2.46
C SER A 158 10.19 30.43 2.80
N PRO A 159 9.67 31.44 2.06
CA PRO A 159 8.33 31.93 2.33
C PRO A 159 7.27 30.84 2.18
N ASN A 160 6.36 30.80 3.12
CA ASN A 160 5.27 29.84 3.20
C ASN A 160 3.90 30.54 3.14
N MET A 161 2.82 29.79 3.32
CA MET A 161 1.47 30.31 3.38
C MET A 161 1.31 31.40 4.44
N ASP A 162 1.84 31.18 5.65
CA ASP A 162 1.74 32.12 6.75
C ASP A 162 2.45 33.45 6.40
N THR A 163 3.48 33.42 5.53
CA THR A 163 4.16 34.61 5.00
C THR A 163 3.21 35.45 4.17
N LEU A 164 2.41 34.86 3.28
CA LEU A 164 1.44 35.60 2.46
C LEU A 164 0.40 36.29 3.32
N VAL A 165 -0.12 35.59 4.32
CA VAL A 165 -1.10 36.11 5.28
C VAL A 165 -0.50 37.23 6.13
N ALA A 166 0.71 37.02 6.68
CA ALA A 166 1.40 38.00 7.49
C ALA A 166 1.71 39.28 6.70
N LEU A 167 2.21 39.16 5.47
CA LEU A 167 2.47 40.30 4.60
C LEU A 167 1.18 41.05 4.26
N GLY A 168 0.11 40.37 3.86
CA GLY A 168 -1.16 40.96 3.52
C GLY A 168 -1.78 41.72 4.69
N ALA A 169 -1.90 41.06 5.86
CA ALA A 169 -2.48 41.68 7.05
C ALA A 169 -1.62 42.83 7.61
N THR A 170 -0.28 42.67 7.61
CA THR A 170 0.63 43.73 8.06
C THR A 170 0.57 44.94 7.13
N SER A 171 0.55 44.73 5.80
CA SER A 171 0.47 45.85 4.83
C SER A 171 -0.83 46.63 4.99
N ALA A 172 -1.97 45.94 5.15
CA ALA A 172 -3.26 46.56 5.40
C ALA A 172 -3.26 47.35 6.71
N PHE A 173 -2.72 46.79 7.79
CA PHE A 173 -2.64 47.43 9.10
C PHE A 173 -1.72 48.68 9.09
N VAL A 174 -0.52 48.53 8.52
CA VAL A 174 0.45 49.64 8.45
C VAL A 174 -0.06 50.81 7.62
N TYR A 175 -0.64 50.51 6.46
CA TYR A 175 -1.22 51.54 5.62
C TYR A 175 -2.40 52.27 6.32
N SER A 176 -3.31 51.51 6.95
CA SER A 176 -4.44 52.08 7.69
C SER A 176 -3.97 52.96 8.90
N THR A 177 -2.88 52.54 9.53
CA THR A 177 -2.27 53.32 10.60
C THR A 177 -1.73 54.66 10.03
N TYR A 178 -1.02 54.61 8.90
CA TYR A 178 -0.59 55.81 8.18
C TYR A 178 -1.77 56.70 7.82
N ALA A 179 -2.84 56.17 7.25
CA ALA A 179 -4.06 56.92 6.89
C ALA A 179 -4.71 57.57 8.15
N LEU A 180 -4.74 56.86 9.28
CA LEU A 180 -5.25 57.36 10.54
C LEU A 180 -4.39 58.58 11.05
N PHE A 181 -3.06 58.48 11.00
CA PHE A 181 -2.19 59.61 11.35
C PHE A 181 -2.36 60.79 10.37
N ALA A 182 -2.47 60.53 9.07
CA ALA A 182 -2.73 61.57 8.06
C ALA A 182 -4.10 62.25 8.28
N MET A 183 -5.11 61.48 8.65
CA MET A 183 -6.46 61.96 8.99
C MET A 183 -6.44 62.89 10.20
N THR A 184 -5.65 62.58 11.26
CA THR A 184 -5.53 63.46 12.41
C THR A 184 -4.97 64.82 12.00
N GLY A 185 -3.97 64.83 11.09
CA GLY A 185 -3.42 66.08 10.53
C GLY A 185 -4.44 66.91 9.71
N ALA A 186 -5.28 66.18 8.91
CA ALA A 186 -6.35 66.81 8.13
C ALA A 186 -7.44 67.43 9.07
N GLN A 187 -7.81 66.70 10.13
CA GLN A 187 -8.81 67.19 11.09
C GLN A 187 -8.32 68.40 11.85
N VAL A 188 -7.05 68.47 12.21
CA VAL A 188 -6.46 69.64 12.86
C VAL A 188 -6.47 70.89 11.91
N ARG A 189 -6.35 70.69 10.58
CA ARG A 189 -6.42 71.75 9.57
C ARG A 189 -7.86 72.11 9.20
N GLY A 190 -8.85 71.40 9.65
CA GLY A 190 -10.26 71.64 9.32
C GLY A 190 -10.65 71.14 7.91
N ASP A 191 -9.82 70.28 7.27
CA ASP A 191 -10.05 69.72 5.93
C ASP A 191 -10.91 68.50 6.03
N MET A 192 -12.22 68.64 6.07
CA MET A 192 -13.17 67.58 6.25
C MET A 192 -13.24 66.59 5.00
N ASP A 193 -12.97 67.14 3.80
CA ASP A 193 -12.94 66.34 2.59
C ASP A 193 -11.76 65.30 2.62
N ALA A 194 -10.58 65.80 3.05
CA ALA A 194 -9.43 64.95 3.28
C ALA A 194 -9.66 63.93 4.42
N VAL A 195 -10.37 64.34 5.53
CA VAL A 195 -10.74 63.42 6.62
C VAL A 195 -11.61 62.27 6.11
N MET A 196 -12.63 62.60 5.31
CA MET A 196 -13.51 61.58 4.75
C MET A 196 -12.78 60.65 3.76
N THR A 197 -11.86 61.18 2.94
CA THR A 197 -11.03 60.38 2.03
C THR A 197 -10.17 59.35 2.79
N TYR A 198 -9.42 59.80 3.82
CA TYR A 198 -8.61 58.91 4.66
C TYR A 198 -9.46 57.92 5.44
N MET A 199 -10.66 58.27 5.87
CA MET A 199 -11.56 57.38 6.58
C MET A 199 -12.06 56.25 5.67
N MET A 200 -12.33 56.54 4.39
CA MET A 200 -12.71 55.55 3.38
C MET A 200 -11.53 54.63 3.02
N ASP A 201 -10.30 55.02 3.27
CA ASP A 201 -9.07 54.31 2.95
C ASP A 201 -8.57 53.39 4.10
N PHE A 202 -9.40 53.13 5.12
CA PHE A 202 -9.06 52.22 6.19
C PHE A 202 -9.24 50.77 5.72
N TYR A 203 -8.20 49.95 5.90
CA TYR A 203 -8.20 48.50 5.66
C TYR A 203 -8.03 47.72 6.97
N PHE A 204 -8.33 48.31 8.16
CA PHE A 204 -8.30 47.62 9.45
C PHE A 204 -9.22 46.37 9.44
N GLU A 205 -10.45 46.55 8.93
CA GLU A 205 -11.40 45.44 8.79
C GLU A 205 -10.91 44.33 7.85
N SER A 206 -10.22 44.72 6.75
CA SER A 206 -9.65 43.77 5.79
C SER A 206 -8.56 42.94 6.44
N ALA A 207 -7.66 43.55 7.23
CA ALA A 207 -6.64 42.83 7.99
C ALA A 207 -7.26 41.80 8.97
N ALA A 208 -8.27 42.25 9.74
CA ALA A 208 -8.98 41.44 10.71
C ALA A 208 -9.77 40.28 10.04
N MET A 209 -10.45 40.57 8.93
CA MET A 209 -11.25 39.62 8.16
C MET A 209 -10.35 38.55 7.53
N ILE A 210 -9.21 38.90 6.93
CA ILE A 210 -8.24 37.98 6.38
C ILE A 210 -7.81 36.98 7.45
N LEU A 211 -7.38 37.44 8.62
CA LEU A 211 -6.94 36.59 9.72
C LEU A 211 -8.06 35.67 10.23
N THR A 212 -9.26 36.18 10.35
CA THR A 212 -10.42 35.42 10.83
C THR A 212 -10.85 34.33 9.81
N LEU A 213 -11.00 34.70 8.54
CA LEU A 213 -11.40 33.75 7.48
C LEU A 213 -10.36 32.66 7.28
N ILE A 214 -9.06 32.99 7.36
CA ILE A 214 -8.00 31.99 7.31
C ILE A 214 -8.07 31.05 8.53
N THR A 215 -8.40 31.60 9.71
CA THR A 215 -8.61 30.77 10.91
C THR A 215 -9.84 29.86 10.76
N VAL A 216 -10.93 30.30 10.08
CA VAL A 216 -12.05 29.41 9.68
C VAL A 216 -11.53 28.29 8.81
N GLY A 217 -10.80 28.60 7.74
CA GLY A 217 -10.23 27.61 6.83
C GLY A 217 -9.35 26.61 7.55
N LYS A 218 -8.44 27.07 8.43
CA LYS A 218 -7.58 26.20 9.25
C LYS A 218 -8.36 25.33 10.23
N THR A 219 -9.45 25.84 10.82
CA THR A 219 -10.30 25.05 11.71
C THR A 219 -11.04 23.95 10.95
N LEU A 220 -11.56 24.25 9.75
CA LEU A 220 -12.19 23.26 8.88
C LEU A 220 -11.18 22.22 8.40
N GLU A 221 -9.97 22.65 8.05
CA GLU A 221 -8.85 21.78 7.69
C GLU A 221 -8.49 20.81 8.82
N ALA A 222 -8.26 21.30 10.04
CA ALA A 222 -7.92 20.49 11.21
C ALA A 222 -9.01 19.48 11.53
N ARG A 223 -10.29 19.91 11.53
CA ARG A 223 -11.43 19.01 11.76
C ARG A 223 -11.54 17.92 10.69
N SER A 224 -11.23 18.24 9.46
CA SER A 224 -11.29 17.31 8.35
C SER A 224 -10.13 16.33 8.38
N LYS A 225 -8.93 16.79 8.74
CA LYS A 225 -7.78 15.89 9.04
C LYS A 225 -8.11 14.88 10.13
N GLY A 226 -8.77 15.31 11.22
CA GLY A 226 -9.25 14.40 12.26
C GLY A 226 -10.16 13.29 11.74
N LYS A 227 -11.07 13.60 10.81
CA LYS A 227 -11.94 12.59 10.19
C LYS A 227 -11.21 11.62 9.25
N THR A 228 -10.11 12.01 8.64
CA THR A 228 -9.33 11.11 7.78
C THR A 228 -8.56 10.07 8.57
N THR A 229 -8.22 10.34 9.83
CA THR A 229 -7.59 9.37 10.74
C THR A 229 -8.59 8.43 11.43
N ASP A 230 -9.90 8.64 11.25
CA ASP A 230 -10.93 7.84 11.90
C ASP A 230 -10.88 6.35 11.52
N ALA A 231 -10.46 6.02 10.29
CA ALA A 231 -10.28 4.64 9.86
C ALA A 231 -9.19 3.93 10.67
N LEU A 232 -8.05 4.58 10.88
CA LEU A 232 -6.94 4.07 11.68
C LEU A 232 -7.33 3.96 13.16
N LYS A 233 -7.99 4.98 13.71
CA LYS A 233 -8.55 4.93 15.08
C LYS A 233 -9.58 3.82 15.24
N GLY A 234 -10.37 3.56 14.19
CA GLY A 234 -11.34 2.45 14.17
C GLY A 234 -10.65 1.10 14.33
N LEU A 235 -9.56 0.86 13.61
CA LEU A 235 -8.77 -0.36 13.74
C LEU A 235 -8.13 -0.49 15.13
N MET A 236 -7.55 0.58 15.67
CA MET A 236 -6.95 0.57 17.00
C MET A 236 -7.97 0.28 18.12
N LYS A 237 -9.21 0.73 17.97
CA LYS A 237 -10.29 0.47 18.95
C LYS A 237 -10.76 -0.98 18.98
N LEU A 238 -10.42 -1.78 17.97
CA LEU A 238 -10.75 -3.21 17.94
C LEU A 238 -9.85 -4.02 18.89
N ALA A 239 -8.65 -3.51 19.20
CA ALA A 239 -7.73 -4.20 20.11
C ALA A 239 -8.31 -4.34 21.51
N PRO A 240 -8.44 -5.57 22.05
CA PRO A 240 -8.86 -5.78 23.44
C PRO A 240 -7.83 -5.19 24.41
N LYS A 241 -8.28 -4.72 25.55
CA LYS A 241 -7.40 -4.15 26.59
C LYS A 241 -6.90 -5.18 27.60
N THR A 242 -7.61 -6.30 27.72
CA THR A 242 -7.33 -7.36 28.68
C THR A 242 -7.40 -8.73 28.03
N ALA A 243 -6.68 -9.69 28.58
CA ALA A 243 -6.68 -11.10 28.23
C ALA A 243 -6.92 -11.97 29.45
N HIS A 244 -7.58 -13.11 29.27
CA HIS A 244 -7.79 -14.12 30.31
C HIS A 244 -6.76 -15.22 30.13
N LEU A 245 -5.69 -15.21 30.95
CA LEU A 245 -4.62 -16.22 30.92
C LEU A 245 -4.91 -17.35 31.89
N LEU A 246 -4.57 -18.58 31.46
CA LEU A 246 -4.62 -19.77 32.30
C LEU A 246 -3.20 -20.03 32.88
N ARG A 247 -2.95 -19.62 34.12
CA ARG A 247 -1.70 -19.86 34.84
C ARG A 247 -1.94 -20.86 35.97
N ASP A 248 -1.20 -21.93 35.98
CA ASP A 248 -1.31 -23.02 36.98
C ASP A 248 -2.76 -23.55 37.17
N GLY A 249 -3.53 -23.59 36.10
CA GLY A 249 -4.95 -24.01 36.12
C GLY A 249 -5.94 -22.96 36.63
N VAL A 250 -5.48 -21.76 36.97
CA VAL A 250 -6.32 -20.65 37.44
C VAL A 250 -6.39 -19.57 36.34
N GLU A 251 -7.59 -19.10 36.06
CA GLU A 251 -7.83 -18.02 35.11
C GLU A 251 -7.51 -16.66 35.77
N VAL A 252 -6.59 -15.91 35.18
CA VAL A 252 -6.17 -14.59 35.66
C VAL A 252 -6.36 -13.56 34.54
N THR A 253 -7.06 -12.48 34.82
CA THR A 253 -7.22 -11.36 33.88
C THR A 253 -6.01 -10.43 33.97
N VAL A 254 -5.33 -10.25 32.84
CA VAL A 254 -4.16 -9.36 32.72
C VAL A 254 -4.35 -8.34 31.60
N PRO A 255 -3.66 -7.19 31.65
CA PRO A 255 -3.54 -6.32 30.49
C PRO A 255 -2.92 -7.07 29.30
N VAL A 256 -3.39 -6.80 28.06
CA VAL A 256 -2.94 -7.53 26.87
C VAL A 256 -1.43 -7.39 26.61
N GLU A 257 -0.84 -6.29 27.08
CA GLU A 257 0.60 -6.01 26.97
C GLU A 257 1.47 -6.96 27.83
N GLN A 258 0.86 -7.68 28.77
CA GLN A 258 1.55 -8.63 29.64
C GLN A 258 1.48 -10.08 29.13
N VAL A 259 0.76 -10.32 28.03
CA VAL A 259 0.69 -11.63 27.38
C VAL A 259 2.02 -11.93 26.70
N GLN A 260 2.56 -13.11 26.94
CA GLN A 260 3.79 -13.58 26.33
C GLN A 260 3.51 -14.67 25.30
N LYS A 261 4.46 -14.87 24.39
CA LYS A 261 4.39 -15.99 23.44
C LYS A 261 4.33 -17.31 24.22
N ASP A 262 3.51 -18.24 23.74
CA ASP A 262 3.20 -19.56 24.32
C ASP A 262 2.32 -19.50 25.60
N ASP A 263 1.90 -18.33 26.08
CA ASP A 263 0.86 -18.23 27.11
C ASP A 263 -0.45 -18.87 26.61
N VAL A 264 -1.16 -19.54 27.50
CA VAL A 264 -2.47 -20.12 27.21
C VAL A 264 -3.54 -19.14 27.66
N PHE A 265 -4.44 -18.76 26.76
CA PHE A 265 -5.54 -17.86 27.04
C PHE A 265 -6.90 -18.46 26.67
N THR A 266 -7.94 -17.94 27.29
CA THR A 266 -9.31 -18.38 27.10
C THR A 266 -10.15 -17.25 26.50
N VAL A 267 -11.10 -17.59 25.63
CA VAL A 267 -12.00 -16.63 24.99
C VAL A 267 -13.43 -17.17 25.06
N ARG A 268 -14.31 -16.42 25.73
CA ARG A 268 -15.72 -16.75 25.90
C ARG A 268 -16.55 -16.24 24.73
N PRO A 269 -17.77 -16.77 24.53
CA PRO A 269 -18.71 -16.22 23.56
C PRO A 269 -18.93 -14.71 23.76
N GLY A 270 -18.83 -13.94 22.68
CA GLY A 270 -18.96 -12.48 22.68
C GLY A 270 -17.67 -11.72 23.01
N GLU A 271 -16.58 -12.38 23.40
CA GLU A 271 -15.30 -11.74 23.67
C GLU A 271 -14.43 -11.61 22.41
N SER A 272 -13.61 -10.57 22.38
CA SER A 272 -12.60 -10.39 21.33
C SER A 272 -11.34 -11.18 21.69
N ILE A 273 -10.72 -11.81 20.70
CA ILE A 273 -9.47 -12.54 20.83
C ILE A 273 -8.33 -11.55 21.12
N PRO A 274 -7.57 -11.75 22.22
CA PRO A 274 -6.62 -10.73 22.69
C PRO A 274 -5.32 -10.64 21.87
N VAL A 275 -4.79 -11.77 21.41
CA VAL A 275 -3.55 -11.91 20.65
C VAL A 275 -3.70 -13.01 19.60
N ASP A 276 -2.80 -13.07 18.62
CA ASP A 276 -2.83 -14.17 17.65
C ASP A 276 -2.46 -15.48 18.33
N GLY A 277 -3.14 -16.55 17.98
CA GLY A 277 -2.95 -17.86 18.63
C GLY A 277 -3.41 -19.03 17.78
N VAL A 278 -3.22 -20.23 18.34
CA VAL A 278 -3.74 -21.49 17.81
C VAL A 278 -4.69 -22.09 18.81
N VAL A 279 -5.84 -22.56 18.37
CA VAL A 279 -6.85 -23.22 19.21
C VAL A 279 -6.30 -24.57 19.70
N LEU A 280 -6.27 -24.76 21.01
CA LEU A 280 -5.89 -26.01 21.67
C LEU A 280 -7.11 -26.89 21.95
N GLU A 281 -8.19 -26.28 22.44
CA GLU A 281 -9.42 -26.95 22.85
C GLU A 281 -10.64 -26.05 22.52
N GLY A 282 -11.74 -26.67 22.16
CA GLY A 282 -13.00 -25.99 21.86
C GLY A 282 -13.23 -25.82 20.36
N THR A 283 -14.48 -25.53 20.01
CA THR A 283 -14.91 -25.20 18.65
C THR A 283 -15.85 -24.01 18.71
N SER A 284 -15.70 -23.06 17.79
CA SER A 284 -16.56 -21.89 17.73
C SER A 284 -16.57 -21.23 16.36
N ALA A 285 -17.64 -20.52 16.05
CA ALA A 285 -17.69 -19.60 14.95
C ALA A 285 -17.03 -18.25 15.36
N VAL A 286 -15.99 -17.83 14.65
CA VAL A 286 -15.25 -16.60 14.90
C VAL A 286 -15.56 -15.58 13.82
N ASN A 287 -15.98 -14.39 14.22
CA ASN A 287 -16.23 -13.28 13.30
C ASN A 287 -14.92 -12.52 13.03
N GLU A 288 -14.39 -12.69 11.83
CA GLU A 288 -13.16 -12.05 11.37
C GLU A 288 -13.42 -10.78 10.54
N ALA A 289 -14.68 -10.29 10.48
CA ALA A 289 -15.09 -9.15 9.64
C ALA A 289 -14.26 -7.87 9.89
N ALA A 290 -13.76 -7.69 11.10
CA ALA A 290 -12.94 -6.54 11.48
C ALA A 290 -11.58 -6.49 10.76
N LEU A 291 -11.00 -7.64 10.43
CA LEU A 291 -9.71 -7.77 9.76
C LEU A 291 -9.87 -8.10 8.26
N THR A 292 -10.77 -9.02 7.96
CA THR A 292 -10.97 -9.52 6.59
C THR A 292 -12.07 -8.78 5.82
N GLY A 293 -13.00 -8.12 6.52
CA GLY A 293 -14.18 -7.52 5.91
C GLY A 293 -15.25 -8.55 5.50
N GLU A 294 -15.14 -9.83 5.93
CA GLU A 294 -16.15 -10.86 5.68
C GLU A 294 -17.18 -10.89 6.80
N SER A 295 -18.45 -10.82 6.41
CA SER A 295 -19.56 -10.83 7.39
C SER A 295 -19.93 -12.23 7.88
N ILE A 296 -19.49 -13.29 7.19
CA ILE A 296 -19.80 -14.67 7.55
C ILE A 296 -18.74 -15.15 8.54
N PRO A 297 -19.12 -15.57 9.74
CA PRO A 297 -18.18 -16.14 10.70
C PRO A 297 -17.54 -17.44 10.18
N THR A 298 -16.28 -17.65 10.53
CA THR A 298 -15.52 -18.84 10.18
C THR A 298 -15.48 -19.81 11.36
N ASP A 299 -15.80 -21.08 11.11
CA ASP A 299 -15.68 -22.12 12.14
C ASP A 299 -14.21 -22.40 12.43
N LYS A 300 -13.84 -22.41 13.71
CA LYS A 300 -12.51 -22.69 14.24
C LYS A 300 -12.55 -23.84 15.22
N GLY A 301 -11.62 -24.76 15.07
CA GLY A 301 -11.43 -25.92 15.92
C GLY A 301 -9.97 -26.14 16.34
N PRO A 302 -9.66 -27.19 17.09
CA PRO A 302 -8.29 -27.47 17.52
C PRO A 302 -7.30 -27.57 16.35
N GLY A 303 -6.21 -26.79 16.44
CA GLY A 303 -5.19 -26.66 15.39
C GLY A 303 -5.36 -25.44 14.48
N ASP A 304 -6.53 -24.82 14.46
CA ASP A 304 -6.79 -23.64 13.65
C ASP A 304 -6.18 -22.36 14.26
N SER A 305 -5.73 -21.46 13.40
CA SER A 305 -5.24 -20.15 13.81
C SER A 305 -6.38 -19.16 14.06
N VAL A 306 -6.19 -18.33 15.06
CA VAL A 306 -7.10 -17.22 15.41
C VAL A 306 -6.29 -15.92 15.50
N SER A 307 -6.88 -14.81 15.08
CA SER A 307 -6.24 -13.50 15.01
C SER A 307 -6.77 -12.53 16.06
N ALA A 308 -5.90 -11.69 16.58
CA ALA A 308 -6.23 -10.61 17.51
C ALA A 308 -7.37 -9.72 16.97
N ALA A 309 -8.25 -9.24 17.88
CA ALA A 309 -9.39 -8.38 17.59
C ALA A 309 -10.55 -9.02 16.79
N THR A 310 -10.47 -10.29 16.45
CA THR A 310 -11.64 -11.05 15.95
C THR A 310 -12.55 -11.43 17.12
N VAL A 311 -13.83 -11.66 16.86
CA VAL A 311 -14.84 -11.86 17.93
C VAL A 311 -15.32 -13.30 17.94
N ASN A 312 -15.16 -13.96 19.07
CA ASN A 312 -15.69 -15.30 19.31
C ASN A 312 -17.22 -15.24 19.48
N GLN A 313 -17.99 -15.99 18.67
CA GLN A 313 -19.46 -15.85 18.67
C GLN A 313 -20.20 -16.88 19.52
N SER A 314 -19.79 -18.15 19.49
CA SER A 314 -20.68 -19.22 20.00
C SER A 314 -20.06 -20.13 21.04
N GLY A 315 -18.86 -20.64 20.82
CA GLY A 315 -18.22 -21.64 21.68
C GLY A 315 -17.19 -21.03 22.64
N PHE A 316 -16.69 -21.84 23.55
CA PHE A 316 -15.54 -21.53 24.39
C PHE A 316 -14.29 -21.98 23.67
N LEU A 317 -13.29 -21.10 23.57
CA LEU A 317 -12.00 -21.40 22.98
C LEU A 317 -10.88 -21.29 24.01
N LYS A 318 -9.98 -22.27 23.99
CA LYS A 318 -8.70 -22.25 24.72
C LYS A 318 -7.59 -22.23 23.68
N CYS A 319 -6.79 -21.19 23.68
CA CYS A 319 -5.80 -20.93 22.64
C CYS A 319 -4.43 -20.75 23.26
N ARG A 320 -3.37 -21.03 22.48
CA ARG A 320 -1.97 -20.72 22.80
C ARG A 320 -1.53 -19.54 21.98
N ALA A 321 -0.95 -18.53 22.62
CA ALA A 321 -0.44 -17.32 21.97
C ALA A 321 0.75 -17.64 21.04
N THR A 322 0.68 -17.22 19.79
CA THR A 322 1.74 -17.42 18.78
C THR A 322 2.46 -16.10 18.48
N ARG A 323 1.71 -14.99 18.37
CA ARG A 323 2.25 -13.66 18.14
C ARG A 323 1.63 -12.69 19.16
N VAL A 324 2.44 -11.84 19.76
CA VAL A 324 2.03 -10.93 20.84
C VAL A 324 2.54 -9.51 20.57
N GLY A 325 1.92 -8.51 21.17
CA GLY A 325 2.36 -7.12 21.08
C GLY A 325 2.38 -6.58 19.64
N GLU A 326 3.55 -6.14 19.20
CA GLU A 326 3.74 -5.55 17.85
C GLU A 326 3.64 -6.59 16.72
N ASP A 327 3.93 -7.86 17.03
CA ASP A 327 3.93 -8.93 16.03
C ASP A 327 2.54 -9.45 15.71
N THR A 328 1.48 -9.01 16.43
CA THR A 328 0.11 -9.43 16.12
C THR A 328 -0.33 -8.93 14.75
N THR A 329 -1.15 -9.72 14.06
CA THR A 329 -1.72 -9.38 12.74
C THR A 329 -2.38 -7.99 12.75
N LEU A 330 -3.15 -7.66 13.80
CA LEU A 330 -3.74 -6.33 13.93
C LEU A 330 -2.69 -5.22 14.02
N SER A 331 -1.64 -5.41 14.83
CA SER A 331 -0.56 -4.42 14.98
C SER A 331 0.18 -4.19 13.67
N GLN A 332 0.45 -5.24 12.91
CA GLN A 332 1.07 -5.15 11.58
C GLN A 332 0.18 -4.40 10.58
N ILE A 333 -1.13 -4.64 10.59
CA ILE A 333 -2.10 -3.89 9.77
C ILE A 333 -2.07 -2.40 10.12
N ILE A 334 -2.14 -2.06 11.41
CA ILE A 334 -2.08 -0.68 11.90
C ILE A 334 -0.76 -0.02 11.47
N GLN A 335 0.36 -0.72 11.58
CA GLN A 335 1.67 -0.23 11.19
C GLN A 335 1.74 0.02 9.67
N MET A 336 1.28 -0.92 8.84
CA MET A 336 1.24 -0.74 7.37
C MET A 336 0.41 0.48 6.96
N VAL A 337 -0.77 0.67 7.53
CA VAL A 337 -1.62 1.84 7.24
C VAL A 337 -0.95 3.14 7.72
N SER A 338 -0.26 3.11 8.87
CA SER A 338 0.50 4.25 9.39
C SER A 338 1.67 4.60 8.48
N ASP A 339 2.41 3.60 8.00
CA ASP A 339 3.56 3.78 7.09
C ASP A 339 3.12 4.32 5.73
N ALA A 340 2.01 3.80 5.19
CA ALA A 340 1.41 4.35 3.98
C ALA A 340 1.03 5.83 4.14
N ALA A 341 0.52 6.22 5.32
CA ALA A 341 0.20 7.63 5.61
C ALA A 341 1.45 8.51 5.82
N ALA A 342 2.56 7.93 6.29
CA ALA A 342 3.82 8.64 6.52
C ALA A 342 4.66 8.82 5.26
N THR A 343 4.49 7.96 4.24
CA THR A 343 5.21 8.03 2.96
C THR A 343 4.57 9.02 1.99
N LYS A 344 5.34 9.50 1.01
CA LYS A 344 4.85 10.39 -0.04
C LYS A 344 4.78 9.69 -1.39
N ALA A 345 3.62 9.73 -2.01
CA ALA A 345 3.43 9.33 -3.39
C ALA A 345 4.25 10.22 -4.36
N PRO A 346 4.70 9.72 -5.51
CA PRO A 346 5.40 10.50 -6.54
C PRO A 346 4.66 11.78 -6.95
N ILE A 347 3.34 11.71 -7.11
CA ILE A 347 2.51 12.88 -7.44
C ILE A 347 2.53 13.94 -6.34
N ALA A 348 2.64 13.57 -5.06
CA ALA A 348 2.77 14.50 -3.95
C ALA A 348 4.12 15.24 -3.98
N LYS A 349 5.21 14.54 -4.32
CA LYS A 349 6.55 15.15 -4.49
C LYS A 349 6.53 16.22 -5.58
N ILE A 350 5.80 16.00 -6.69
CA ILE A 350 5.62 16.98 -7.77
C ILE A 350 4.81 18.19 -7.27
N ALA A 351 3.69 17.97 -6.60
CA ALA A 351 2.84 19.03 -6.05
C ALA A 351 3.60 19.92 -5.05
N ASP A 352 4.43 19.32 -4.19
CA ASP A 352 5.27 20.04 -3.24
C ASP A 352 6.33 20.91 -3.93
N LYS A 353 6.96 20.40 -5.00
CA LYS A 353 7.94 21.17 -5.81
C LYS A 353 7.28 22.39 -6.46
N VAL A 354 6.09 22.20 -7.03
CA VAL A 354 5.30 23.32 -7.61
C VAL A 354 4.95 24.34 -6.53
N SER A 355 4.49 23.90 -5.35
CA SER A 355 4.16 24.78 -4.22
C SER A 355 5.36 25.62 -3.77
N GLY A 356 6.56 25.07 -3.78
CA GLY A 356 7.81 25.78 -3.41
C GLY A 356 8.19 26.92 -4.36
N ILE A 357 7.82 26.84 -5.64
CA ILE A 357 8.03 27.89 -6.64
C ILE A 357 6.87 28.89 -6.62
N PHE A 358 5.68 28.44 -6.35
CA PHE A 358 4.45 29.22 -6.42
C PHE A 358 4.44 30.43 -5.48
N VAL A 359 4.82 30.25 -4.20
CA VAL A 359 4.77 31.33 -3.21
C VAL A 359 5.69 32.52 -3.55
N PRO A 360 6.99 32.32 -3.90
CA PRO A 360 7.84 33.42 -4.38
C PRO A 360 7.27 34.12 -5.62
N THR A 361 6.73 33.35 -6.57
CA THR A 361 6.12 33.89 -7.81
C THR A 361 4.94 34.80 -7.49
N VAL A 362 4.07 34.40 -6.57
CA VAL A 362 2.92 35.18 -6.14
C VAL A 362 3.33 36.50 -5.46
N ILE A 363 4.35 36.46 -4.60
CA ILE A 363 4.89 37.66 -3.97
C ILE A 363 5.39 38.63 -5.06
N THR A 364 6.09 38.14 -6.06
CA THR A 364 6.56 38.92 -7.20
C THR A 364 5.39 39.55 -7.99
N ILE A 365 4.34 38.76 -8.28
CA ILE A 365 3.14 39.25 -8.97
C ILE A 365 2.44 40.35 -8.15
N ALA A 366 2.32 40.15 -6.84
CA ALA A 366 1.69 41.16 -5.96
C ALA A 366 2.46 42.48 -5.95
N VAL A 367 3.80 42.41 -5.88
CA VAL A 367 4.66 43.63 -5.97
C VAL A 367 4.51 44.28 -7.32
N ILE A 368 4.60 43.54 -8.42
CA ILE A 368 4.40 44.07 -9.80
C ILE A 368 3.01 44.72 -9.93
N THR A 369 1.96 44.03 -9.44
CA THR A 369 0.59 44.56 -9.49
C THR A 369 0.50 45.91 -8.78
N THR A 370 1.07 46.04 -7.57
CA THR A 370 1.09 47.31 -6.83
C THR A 370 1.81 48.38 -7.60
N ILE A 371 3.00 48.11 -8.14
CA ILE A 371 3.80 49.07 -8.93
C ILE A 371 3.04 49.49 -10.19
N VAL A 372 2.44 48.58 -10.92
CA VAL A 372 1.68 48.89 -12.16
C VAL A 372 0.53 49.86 -11.85
N TRP A 373 -0.25 49.59 -10.79
CA TRP A 373 -1.37 50.49 -10.43
C TRP A 373 -0.89 51.87 -9.96
N LEU A 374 0.26 51.98 -9.27
CA LEU A 374 0.89 53.26 -8.93
C LEU A 374 1.34 54.02 -10.19
N LEU A 375 1.96 53.34 -11.15
CA LEU A 375 2.37 53.91 -12.43
C LEU A 375 1.18 54.38 -13.29
N LEU A 376 0.03 53.72 -13.15
CA LEU A 376 -1.23 54.14 -13.78
C LEU A 376 -1.91 55.31 -13.04
N GLY A 377 -1.24 55.92 -12.06
CA GLY A 377 -1.71 57.12 -11.36
C GLY A 377 -2.81 56.84 -10.32
N LYS A 378 -2.98 55.60 -9.88
CA LYS A 378 -3.94 55.26 -8.81
C LYS A 378 -3.33 55.56 -7.45
N GLU A 379 -4.19 55.84 -6.48
CA GLU A 379 -3.80 56.12 -5.09
C GLU A 379 -3.09 54.90 -4.47
N VAL A 380 -2.22 55.14 -3.50
CA VAL A 380 -1.42 54.12 -2.83
C VAL A 380 -2.30 53.06 -2.18
N GLY A 381 -3.41 53.48 -1.52
CA GLY A 381 -4.39 52.59 -0.91
C GLY A 381 -5.00 51.61 -1.90
N TYR A 382 -5.43 52.10 -3.05
CA TYR A 382 -6.00 51.29 -4.11
C TYR A 382 -4.99 50.27 -4.68
N ALA A 383 -3.76 50.74 -4.96
CA ALA A 383 -2.69 49.88 -5.47
C ALA A 383 -2.30 48.76 -4.48
N LEU A 384 -2.16 49.12 -3.20
CA LEU A 384 -1.89 48.15 -2.14
C LEU A 384 -3.04 47.15 -1.96
N ALA A 385 -4.30 47.56 -2.03
CA ALA A 385 -5.44 46.69 -1.95
C ALA A 385 -5.42 45.59 -3.05
N ARG A 386 -4.99 45.94 -4.26
CA ARG A 386 -4.82 44.94 -5.35
C ARG A 386 -3.68 43.96 -5.07
N GLY A 387 -2.52 44.46 -4.62
CA GLY A 387 -1.39 43.62 -4.22
C GLY A 387 -1.75 42.69 -3.06
N ILE A 388 -2.42 43.17 -2.04
CA ILE A 388 -2.93 42.38 -0.90
C ILE A 388 -3.92 41.31 -1.38
N SER A 389 -4.85 41.66 -2.27
CA SER A 389 -5.82 40.73 -2.85
C SER A 389 -5.12 39.58 -3.55
N VAL A 390 -4.05 39.86 -4.33
CA VAL A 390 -3.21 38.81 -4.96
C VAL A 390 -2.56 37.92 -3.94
N LEU A 391 -1.93 38.48 -2.87
CA LEU A 391 -1.30 37.68 -1.81
C LEU A 391 -2.31 36.75 -1.12
N VAL A 392 -3.49 37.24 -0.81
CA VAL A 392 -4.50 36.52 -0.05
C VAL A 392 -5.12 35.40 -0.84
N ILE A 393 -5.57 35.64 -2.10
CA ILE A 393 -6.24 34.61 -2.92
C ILE A 393 -5.29 33.48 -3.33
N SER A 394 -4.01 33.76 -3.39
CA SER A 394 -2.99 32.84 -3.90
C SER A 394 -2.47 31.84 -2.88
N CYS A 395 -3.15 31.64 -1.77
CA CYS A 395 -2.71 30.64 -0.80
C CYS A 395 -2.80 29.20 -1.37
N PRO A 396 -1.71 28.43 -1.43
CA PRO A 396 -1.71 27.05 -1.90
C PRO A 396 -2.18 26.05 -0.83
N CYS A 397 -3.09 26.41 0.05
CA CYS A 397 -3.54 25.59 1.19
C CYS A 397 -4.13 24.25 0.72
N ALA A 398 -5.01 24.29 -0.28
CA ALA A 398 -5.68 23.12 -0.84
C ALA A 398 -4.69 22.17 -1.53
N LEU A 399 -3.64 22.72 -2.17
CA LEU A 399 -2.62 21.92 -2.88
C LEU A 399 -1.86 20.98 -1.94
N GLY A 400 -1.49 21.47 -0.75
CA GLY A 400 -0.76 20.66 0.24
C GLY A 400 -1.58 19.53 0.86
N LEU A 401 -2.92 19.58 0.76
CA LEU A 401 -3.83 18.57 1.30
C LEU A 401 -4.39 17.62 0.22
N ALA A 402 -4.35 18.03 -1.04
CA ALA A 402 -4.99 17.33 -2.16
C ALA A 402 -4.60 15.85 -2.25
N THR A 403 -3.33 15.55 -2.09
CA THR A 403 -2.79 14.18 -2.20
C THR A 403 -2.83 13.42 -0.87
N PRO A 404 -2.30 13.95 0.27
CA PRO A 404 -2.21 13.15 1.50
C PRO A 404 -3.57 12.70 2.05
N VAL A 405 -4.59 13.57 1.94
CA VAL A 405 -5.94 13.23 2.44
C VAL A 405 -6.56 12.11 1.60
N ALA A 406 -6.45 12.17 0.27
CA ALA A 406 -6.99 11.13 -0.60
C ALA A 406 -6.28 9.79 -0.40
N ILE A 407 -4.95 9.78 -0.23
CA ILE A 407 -4.16 8.58 0.05
C ILE A 407 -4.59 7.96 1.38
N MET A 408 -4.72 8.76 2.44
CA MET A 408 -5.11 8.24 3.75
C MET A 408 -6.52 7.64 3.74
N VAL A 409 -7.47 8.30 3.08
CA VAL A 409 -8.85 7.77 2.93
C VAL A 409 -8.83 6.50 2.08
N GLY A 410 -8.06 6.50 0.98
CA GLY A 410 -7.93 5.33 0.09
C GLY A 410 -7.28 4.14 0.79
N SER A 411 -6.15 4.33 1.48
CA SER A 411 -5.49 3.26 2.26
C SER A 411 -6.38 2.76 3.39
N GLY A 412 -7.07 3.67 4.10
CA GLY A 412 -8.00 3.30 5.15
C GLY A 412 -9.21 2.51 4.64
N LEU A 413 -9.73 2.84 3.45
CA LEU A 413 -10.79 2.06 2.79
C LEU A 413 -10.27 0.70 2.33
N GLY A 414 -9.03 0.64 1.81
CA GLY A 414 -8.35 -0.60 1.46
C GLY A 414 -8.24 -1.53 2.66
N ALA A 415 -7.72 -1.03 3.77
CA ALA A 415 -7.55 -1.80 5.01
C ALA A 415 -8.88 -2.39 5.51
N LYS A 416 -9.98 -1.63 5.48
CA LYS A 416 -11.32 -2.11 5.82
C LYS A 416 -11.82 -3.25 4.94
N ASN A 417 -11.28 -3.39 3.72
CA ASN A 417 -11.63 -4.44 2.77
C ASN A 417 -10.55 -5.54 2.69
N GLY A 418 -9.58 -5.54 3.60
CA GLY A 418 -8.48 -6.51 3.61
C GLY A 418 -7.41 -6.25 2.53
N ILE A 419 -7.33 -5.04 1.96
CA ILE A 419 -6.35 -4.63 0.97
C ILE A 419 -5.39 -3.63 1.62
N LEU A 420 -4.15 -4.03 1.87
CA LEU A 420 -3.15 -3.25 2.57
C LEU A 420 -2.08 -2.75 1.61
N PHE A 421 -1.90 -1.43 1.51
CA PHE A 421 -0.82 -0.80 0.77
C PHE A 421 0.29 -0.41 1.74
N LYS A 422 1.52 -0.88 1.53
CA LYS A 422 2.65 -0.55 2.42
C LYS A 422 3.08 0.91 2.35
N THR A 423 2.96 1.52 1.17
CA THR A 423 3.37 2.90 0.95
C THR A 423 2.35 3.66 0.12
N ALA A 424 2.41 5.01 0.19
CA ALA A 424 1.63 5.85 -0.70
C ALA A 424 2.02 5.67 -2.18
N ALA A 425 3.28 5.33 -2.44
CA ALA A 425 3.77 5.02 -3.79
C ALA A 425 3.16 3.72 -4.31
N SER A 426 3.08 2.68 -3.48
CA SER A 426 2.44 1.40 -3.84
C SER A 426 0.97 1.60 -4.22
N LEU A 427 0.24 2.45 -3.46
CA LEU A 427 -1.14 2.79 -3.80
C LEU A 427 -1.23 3.55 -5.13
N GLU A 428 -0.31 4.48 -5.42
CA GLU A 428 -0.28 5.23 -6.69
C GLU A 428 0.06 4.31 -7.87
N GLU A 429 1.12 3.50 -7.75
CA GLU A 429 1.62 2.67 -8.85
C GLU A 429 0.69 1.51 -9.19
N THR A 430 -0.02 0.92 -8.21
CA THR A 430 -1.03 -0.13 -8.45
C THR A 430 -2.10 0.30 -9.46
N GLY A 431 -2.48 1.58 -9.49
CA GLY A 431 -3.46 2.09 -10.48
C GLY A 431 -2.90 2.28 -11.88
N ARG A 432 -1.57 2.26 -12.04
CA ARG A 432 -0.85 2.53 -13.28
C ARG A 432 -0.34 1.27 -13.97
N ILE A 433 -0.53 0.09 -13.37
CA ILE A 433 -0.12 -1.19 -13.96
C ILE A 433 -0.81 -1.43 -15.29
N GLN A 434 -0.14 -2.18 -16.18
CA GLN A 434 -0.59 -2.53 -17.52
C GLN A 434 -0.63 -4.05 -17.71
N ILE A 435 0.21 -4.78 -17.00
CA ILE A 435 0.37 -6.22 -17.05
C ILE A 435 0.21 -6.76 -15.62
N VAL A 436 -0.56 -7.85 -15.48
CA VAL A 436 -0.68 -8.59 -14.22
C VAL A 436 -0.16 -9.99 -14.45
N ALA A 437 0.97 -10.30 -13.85
CA ALA A 437 1.56 -11.63 -13.83
C ALA A 437 1.04 -12.37 -12.59
N LEU A 438 0.37 -13.49 -12.79
CA LEU A 438 -0.23 -14.32 -11.74
C LEU A 438 0.58 -15.59 -11.58
N ASP A 439 1.02 -15.92 -10.38
CA ASP A 439 1.43 -17.29 -10.11
C ASP A 439 0.24 -18.25 -10.25
N LYS A 440 0.49 -19.49 -10.56
CA LYS A 440 -0.57 -20.51 -10.61
C LYS A 440 -0.99 -20.96 -9.21
N THR A 441 -0.04 -21.52 -8.47
CA THR A 441 -0.29 -22.26 -7.22
C THR A 441 -0.62 -21.30 -6.07
N GLY A 442 -1.70 -21.58 -5.33
CA GLY A 442 -2.13 -20.71 -4.22
C GLY A 442 -2.73 -19.35 -4.66
N THR A 443 -2.49 -18.93 -5.92
CA THR A 443 -2.98 -17.65 -6.47
C THR A 443 -4.20 -17.86 -7.38
N ILE A 444 -4.04 -18.49 -8.54
CA ILE A 444 -5.16 -18.86 -9.44
C ILE A 444 -5.87 -20.10 -8.90
N THR A 445 -5.10 -21.04 -8.35
CA THR A 445 -5.58 -22.29 -7.78
C THR A 445 -5.58 -22.22 -6.25
N SER A 446 -6.21 -23.19 -5.59
CA SER A 446 -6.29 -23.22 -4.12
C SER A 446 -4.93 -23.48 -3.45
N GLY A 447 -3.96 -24.05 -4.16
CA GLY A 447 -2.68 -24.51 -3.61
C GLY A 447 -2.78 -25.82 -2.85
N GLU A 448 -3.98 -26.36 -2.72
CA GLU A 448 -4.26 -27.64 -2.07
C GLU A 448 -4.78 -28.65 -3.11
N PRO A 449 -4.03 -29.71 -3.40
CA PRO A 449 -4.50 -30.77 -4.28
C PRO A 449 -5.76 -31.42 -3.71
N ARG A 450 -6.74 -31.71 -4.57
CA ARG A 450 -7.99 -32.41 -4.19
C ARG A 450 -8.28 -33.52 -5.17
N VAL A 451 -8.95 -34.58 -4.68
CA VAL A 451 -9.48 -35.66 -5.55
C VAL A 451 -10.61 -35.06 -6.40
N THR A 452 -10.44 -35.10 -7.72
CA THR A 452 -11.42 -34.57 -8.68
C THR A 452 -12.23 -35.63 -9.38
N ASP A 453 -11.64 -36.81 -9.63
CA ASP A 453 -12.29 -37.93 -10.29
C ASP A 453 -11.85 -39.26 -9.68
N ILE A 454 -12.76 -40.20 -9.60
CA ILE A 454 -12.53 -41.58 -9.17
C ILE A 454 -13.07 -42.48 -10.28
N LEU A 455 -12.19 -43.21 -10.95
CA LEU A 455 -12.51 -44.08 -12.08
C LEU A 455 -12.20 -45.55 -11.70
N PRO A 456 -13.17 -46.30 -11.17
CA PRO A 456 -12.97 -47.71 -10.82
C PRO A 456 -12.91 -48.56 -12.08
N GLU A 457 -12.10 -49.67 -12.06
CA GLU A 457 -12.09 -50.67 -13.09
C GLU A 457 -13.39 -51.52 -13.04
N SER A 458 -13.74 -52.18 -14.15
CA SER A 458 -14.95 -53.00 -14.27
C SER A 458 -15.07 -54.03 -13.13
N GLY A 459 -16.16 -53.94 -12.37
CA GLY A 459 -16.45 -54.82 -11.24
C GLY A 459 -15.90 -54.34 -9.89
N ILE A 460 -15.22 -53.18 -9.85
CA ILE A 460 -14.78 -52.50 -8.61
C ILE A 460 -15.71 -51.32 -8.32
N THR A 461 -15.99 -51.06 -7.06
CA THR A 461 -16.76 -49.88 -6.66
C THR A 461 -15.82 -48.69 -6.34
N GLU A 462 -16.31 -47.45 -6.51
CA GLU A 462 -15.56 -46.26 -6.10
C GLU A 462 -15.11 -46.34 -4.64
N ARG A 463 -15.96 -46.87 -3.78
CA ARG A 463 -15.68 -47.05 -2.35
C ARG A 463 -14.51 -48.01 -2.14
N GLU A 464 -14.51 -49.16 -2.82
CA GLU A 464 -13.45 -50.16 -2.72
C GLU A 464 -12.10 -49.60 -3.22
N LEU A 465 -12.11 -48.83 -4.32
CA LEU A 465 -10.91 -48.19 -4.84
C LEU A 465 -10.38 -47.20 -3.82
N LEU A 466 -11.25 -46.33 -3.26
CA LEU A 466 -10.87 -45.30 -2.29
C LEU A 466 -10.39 -45.90 -0.95
N GLU A 467 -11.00 -46.99 -0.46
CA GLU A 467 -10.57 -47.71 0.76
C GLU A 467 -9.15 -48.29 0.61
N ASN A 468 -8.83 -48.87 -0.56
CA ASN A 468 -7.49 -49.39 -0.80
C ASN A 468 -6.45 -48.27 -1.01
N ALA A 469 -6.82 -47.20 -1.69
CA ALA A 469 -5.98 -46.01 -1.83
C ALA A 469 -5.72 -45.37 -0.46
N LEU A 470 -6.75 -45.20 0.37
CA LEU A 470 -6.65 -44.67 1.72
C LEU A 470 -5.68 -45.48 2.59
N ALA A 471 -5.80 -46.81 2.57
CA ALA A 471 -4.93 -47.68 3.37
C ALA A 471 -3.45 -47.57 2.93
N LEU A 472 -3.19 -47.45 1.62
CA LEU A 472 -1.85 -47.30 1.06
C LEU A 472 -1.25 -45.91 1.35
N GLU A 473 -2.03 -44.86 1.17
CA GLU A 473 -1.57 -43.45 1.29
C GLU A 473 -1.52 -42.95 2.74
N ALA A 474 -2.13 -43.65 3.70
CA ALA A 474 -2.17 -43.26 5.11
C ALA A 474 -0.79 -43.06 5.77
N LYS A 475 0.24 -43.72 5.23
CA LYS A 475 1.65 -43.60 5.70
C LYS A 475 2.53 -42.75 4.78
N SER A 476 1.93 -42.15 3.75
CA SER A 476 2.65 -41.30 2.80
C SER A 476 2.62 -39.84 3.24
N GLU A 477 3.77 -39.16 3.17
CA GLU A 477 3.89 -37.73 3.44
C GLU A 477 3.69 -36.87 2.16
N HIS A 478 3.38 -37.51 1.02
CA HIS A 478 3.26 -36.81 -0.24
C HIS A 478 2.00 -35.93 -0.28
N PRO A 479 2.06 -34.69 -0.83
CA PRO A 479 0.88 -33.80 -0.90
C PRO A 479 -0.35 -34.43 -1.59
N LEU A 480 -0.16 -35.30 -2.60
CA LEU A 480 -1.25 -36.01 -3.27
C LEU A 480 -1.93 -37.03 -2.36
N ALA A 481 -1.18 -37.65 -1.42
CA ALA A 481 -1.74 -38.57 -0.43
C ALA A 481 -2.75 -37.85 0.46
N ARG A 482 -2.42 -36.62 0.91
CA ARG A 482 -3.31 -35.82 1.75
C ARG A 482 -4.67 -35.60 1.08
N ALA A 483 -4.70 -35.35 -0.22
CA ALA A 483 -5.94 -35.18 -0.97
C ALA A 483 -6.85 -36.43 -0.92
N ILE A 484 -6.24 -37.63 -1.01
CA ILE A 484 -6.96 -38.91 -0.92
C ILE A 484 -7.46 -39.15 0.51
N LEU A 485 -6.64 -38.82 1.52
CA LEU A 485 -7.00 -38.93 2.94
C LEU A 485 -8.18 -38.04 3.28
N GLU A 486 -8.15 -36.75 2.89
CA GLU A 486 -9.22 -35.77 3.13
C GLU A 486 -10.53 -36.21 2.45
N ARG A 487 -10.45 -36.69 1.20
CA ARG A 487 -11.63 -37.21 0.50
C ARG A 487 -12.24 -38.42 1.21
N ALA A 488 -11.43 -39.38 1.60
CA ALA A 488 -11.91 -40.58 2.30
C ALA A 488 -12.48 -40.26 3.67
N GLN A 489 -11.89 -39.31 4.41
CA GLN A 489 -12.42 -38.86 5.68
C GLN A 489 -13.77 -38.17 5.52
N SER A 490 -13.95 -37.33 4.47
CA SER A 490 -15.24 -36.70 4.16
C SER A 490 -16.35 -37.71 3.85
N ASP A 491 -15.99 -38.84 3.30
CA ASP A 491 -16.89 -40.00 3.03
C ASP A 491 -17.05 -40.92 4.26
N GLY A 492 -16.51 -40.51 5.44
CA GLY A 492 -16.66 -41.27 6.71
C GLY A 492 -15.82 -42.54 6.78
N MET A 493 -14.73 -42.66 5.99
CA MET A 493 -13.86 -43.82 5.95
C MET A 493 -12.71 -43.68 6.96
N THR A 494 -12.26 -44.80 7.50
CA THR A 494 -11.08 -44.91 8.38
C THR A 494 -10.01 -45.78 7.72
N ALA A 495 -8.75 -45.32 7.81
CA ALA A 495 -7.63 -46.05 7.26
C ALA A 495 -7.40 -47.39 8.03
N GLU A 496 -7.31 -48.50 7.31
CA GLU A 496 -6.86 -49.76 7.89
C GLU A 496 -5.32 -49.81 7.91
N GLU A 497 -4.75 -50.52 8.90
CA GLU A 497 -3.29 -50.68 8.99
C GLU A 497 -2.73 -51.54 7.85
N VAL A 498 -1.62 -51.06 7.29
CA VAL A 498 -0.83 -51.75 6.30
C VAL A 498 0.56 -52.08 6.84
N THR A 499 1.11 -53.21 6.40
CA THR A 499 2.46 -53.67 6.70
C THR A 499 3.36 -53.56 5.46
N GLU A 500 4.68 -53.69 5.63
CA GLU A 500 5.68 -53.66 4.55
C GLU A 500 5.54 -52.43 3.62
N PHE A 501 5.19 -51.26 4.21
CA PHE A 501 5.08 -50.01 3.44
C PHE A 501 6.44 -49.57 2.89
N GLN A 502 6.48 -49.31 1.58
CA GLN A 502 7.65 -48.78 0.88
C GLN A 502 7.23 -47.63 -0.06
N ALA A 503 7.87 -46.48 0.10
CA ALA A 503 7.80 -45.40 -0.86
C ALA A 503 8.96 -45.55 -1.87
N LEU A 504 8.62 -45.52 -3.16
CA LEU A 504 9.59 -45.62 -4.27
C LEU A 504 9.62 -44.24 -4.97
N PRO A 505 10.63 -43.40 -4.67
CA PRO A 505 10.68 -42.03 -5.18
C PRO A 505 10.55 -41.99 -6.72
N GLY A 506 9.65 -41.09 -7.20
CA GLY A 506 9.38 -40.91 -8.64
C GLY A 506 8.50 -41.98 -9.31
N ASN A 507 8.14 -43.08 -8.59
CA ASN A 507 7.36 -44.19 -9.13
C ASN A 507 6.00 -44.32 -8.43
N GLY A 508 6.01 -44.64 -7.13
CA GLY A 508 4.80 -44.90 -6.36
C GLY A 508 5.03 -45.52 -5.01
N LEU A 509 4.02 -46.21 -4.49
CA LEU A 509 3.96 -46.78 -3.17
C LEU A 509 3.63 -48.29 -3.28
N THR A 510 4.15 -49.08 -2.35
CA THR A 510 3.73 -50.47 -2.15
C THR A 510 3.50 -50.76 -0.67
N ALA A 511 2.52 -51.61 -0.35
CA ALA A 511 2.26 -52.08 1.01
C ALA A 511 1.50 -53.40 0.96
N VAL A 512 1.41 -54.08 2.11
CA VAL A 512 0.62 -55.28 2.26
C VAL A 512 -0.55 -55.03 3.22
N ARG A 513 -1.78 -55.30 2.78
CA ARG A 513 -3.03 -55.22 3.54
C ARG A 513 -3.69 -56.58 3.58
N ASN A 514 -3.89 -57.17 4.74
CA ASN A 514 -4.55 -58.45 4.93
C ASN A 514 -3.95 -59.59 4.06
N GLY A 515 -2.62 -59.58 3.85
CA GLY A 515 -1.92 -60.55 3.00
C GLY A 515 -1.98 -60.28 1.50
N GLN A 516 -2.62 -59.18 1.07
CA GLN A 516 -2.70 -58.74 -0.32
C GLN A 516 -1.75 -57.57 -0.59
N THR A 517 -1.04 -57.60 -1.71
CA THR A 517 -0.10 -56.56 -2.10
C THR A 517 -0.86 -55.40 -2.77
N LEU A 518 -0.79 -54.23 -2.17
CA LEU A 518 -1.28 -52.97 -2.74
C LEU A 518 -0.15 -52.23 -3.42
N CYS A 519 -0.40 -51.66 -4.60
CA CYS A 519 0.50 -50.75 -5.26
C CYS A 519 -0.29 -49.52 -5.74
N GLY A 520 0.31 -48.33 -5.59
CA GLY A 520 -0.26 -47.05 -6.08
C GLY A 520 0.83 -46.22 -6.69
N GLY A 521 0.57 -45.45 -7.76
CA GLY A 521 1.54 -44.57 -8.37
C GLY A 521 1.22 -44.20 -9.83
N ASN A 522 2.26 -43.79 -10.57
CA ASN A 522 2.09 -43.39 -11.97
C ASN A 522 1.81 -44.59 -12.90
N ALA A 523 1.31 -44.30 -14.11
CA ALA A 523 0.97 -45.35 -15.10
C ALA A 523 2.13 -46.32 -15.34
N ARG A 524 3.34 -45.81 -15.58
CA ARG A 524 4.52 -46.63 -15.88
C ARG A 524 4.86 -47.61 -14.75
N PHE A 525 4.70 -47.18 -13.51
CA PHE A 525 4.96 -48.03 -12.33
C PHE A 525 3.94 -49.14 -12.20
N ILE A 526 2.66 -48.87 -12.47
CA ILE A 526 1.59 -49.87 -12.34
C ILE A 526 1.58 -50.82 -13.55
N GLU A 527 1.85 -50.37 -14.78
CA GLU A 527 1.97 -51.22 -15.98
C GLU A 527 3.02 -52.36 -15.81
N GLY A 528 4.08 -52.11 -15.03
CA GLY A 528 5.06 -53.13 -14.69
C GLY A 528 4.56 -54.21 -13.68
N ARG A 529 3.36 -54.01 -13.08
CA ARG A 529 2.84 -54.82 -11.99
C ARG A 529 1.41 -55.33 -12.19
N ALA A 530 0.62 -54.61 -12.96
CA ALA A 530 -0.77 -54.99 -13.26
C ALA A 530 -1.10 -54.68 -14.73
N HIS A 531 -2.03 -55.42 -15.28
CA HIS A 531 -2.54 -55.11 -16.62
C HIS A 531 -3.45 -53.87 -16.56
N VAL A 532 -3.13 -52.83 -17.31
CA VAL A 532 -3.94 -51.62 -17.46
C VAL A 532 -4.61 -51.68 -18.82
N SER A 533 -5.95 -51.63 -18.84
CA SER A 533 -6.73 -51.65 -20.10
C SER A 533 -6.47 -50.38 -20.94
N ASP A 534 -6.52 -50.51 -22.28
CA ASP A 534 -6.35 -49.37 -23.18
C ASP A 534 -7.43 -48.29 -22.97
N GLU A 535 -8.62 -48.73 -22.52
CA GLU A 535 -9.71 -47.79 -22.16
C GLU A 535 -9.32 -46.96 -20.95
N MET A 536 -8.80 -47.55 -19.88
CA MET A 536 -8.36 -46.83 -18.67
C MET A 536 -7.17 -45.91 -18.96
N LYS A 537 -6.23 -46.32 -19.82
CA LYS A 537 -5.14 -45.45 -20.29
C LYS A 537 -5.67 -44.23 -21.01
N GLY A 538 -6.60 -44.42 -21.95
CA GLY A 538 -7.21 -43.35 -22.70
C GLY A 538 -8.02 -42.35 -21.80
N GLN A 539 -8.66 -42.88 -20.74
CA GLN A 539 -9.32 -42.05 -19.75
C GLN A 539 -8.32 -41.24 -18.89
N ALA A 540 -7.26 -41.90 -18.43
CA ALA A 540 -6.20 -41.28 -17.67
C ALA A 540 -5.45 -40.19 -18.48
N GLU A 541 -5.20 -40.46 -19.77
CA GLU A 541 -4.62 -39.44 -20.68
C GLU A 541 -5.52 -38.21 -20.85
N LYS A 542 -6.83 -38.40 -21.00
CA LYS A 542 -7.78 -37.28 -21.02
C LYS A 542 -7.77 -36.46 -19.71
N LEU A 543 -7.67 -37.12 -18.57
CA LEU A 543 -7.53 -36.45 -17.28
C LEU A 543 -6.21 -35.67 -17.20
N ALA A 544 -5.11 -36.28 -17.67
CA ALA A 544 -3.82 -35.59 -17.75
C ALA A 544 -3.85 -34.38 -18.71
N GLU A 545 -4.58 -34.49 -19.83
CA GLU A 545 -4.83 -33.38 -20.78
C GLU A 545 -5.64 -32.23 -20.15
N ALA A 546 -6.53 -32.59 -19.22
CA ALA A 546 -7.30 -31.60 -18.44
C ALA A 546 -6.49 -30.98 -17.28
N GLY A 547 -5.18 -31.26 -17.14
CA GLY A 547 -4.32 -30.72 -16.10
C GLY A 547 -4.38 -31.45 -14.77
N LYS A 548 -4.95 -32.67 -14.72
CA LYS A 548 -5.07 -33.49 -13.53
C LYS A 548 -3.95 -34.54 -13.46
N THR A 549 -3.62 -35.00 -12.26
CA THR A 549 -2.63 -36.05 -12.03
C THR A 549 -3.34 -37.37 -11.78
N PRO A 550 -3.37 -38.30 -12.76
CA PRO A 550 -3.96 -39.60 -12.58
C PRO A 550 -3.00 -40.54 -11.80
N LEU A 551 -3.48 -41.06 -10.67
CA LEU A 551 -2.81 -42.05 -9.85
C LEU A 551 -3.51 -43.41 -10.03
N PHE A 552 -2.75 -44.44 -10.41
CA PHE A 552 -3.25 -45.78 -10.63
C PHE A 552 -3.08 -46.62 -9.37
N PHE A 553 -4.07 -47.43 -9.05
CA PHE A 553 -4.06 -48.30 -7.87
C PHE A 553 -4.33 -49.76 -8.29
N SER A 554 -3.57 -50.68 -7.73
CA SER A 554 -3.71 -52.12 -7.99
C SER A 554 -3.61 -52.95 -6.71
N ARG A 555 -4.22 -54.14 -6.76
CA ARG A 555 -4.19 -55.15 -5.69
C ARG A 555 -3.89 -56.53 -6.29
N ASP A 556 -2.87 -57.21 -5.76
CA ASP A 556 -2.42 -58.54 -6.24
C ASP A 556 -2.31 -58.62 -7.78
N GLY A 557 -1.73 -57.61 -8.40
CA GLY A 557 -1.52 -57.58 -9.84
C GLY A 557 -2.78 -57.27 -10.67
N LYS A 558 -3.90 -56.90 -10.04
CA LYS A 558 -5.12 -56.49 -10.72
C LYS A 558 -5.34 -54.99 -10.51
N LEU A 559 -5.62 -54.28 -11.58
CA LEU A 559 -5.98 -52.86 -11.52
C LEU A 559 -7.28 -52.69 -10.74
N LEU A 560 -7.30 -51.74 -9.79
CA LEU A 560 -8.51 -51.32 -9.08
C LEU A 560 -9.15 -50.13 -9.76
N GLY A 561 -8.32 -49.23 -10.33
CA GLY A 561 -8.78 -48.02 -10.99
C GLY A 561 -7.78 -46.90 -10.94
N VAL A 562 -8.26 -45.70 -11.26
CA VAL A 562 -7.50 -44.43 -11.27
C VAL A 562 -8.21 -43.40 -10.41
N ILE A 563 -7.42 -42.70 -9.58
CA ILE A 563 -7.87 -41.54 -8.83
C ILE A 563 -7.12 -40.34 -9.38
N ALA A 564 -7.84 -39.33 -9.88
CA ALA A 564 -7.24 -38.11 -10.35
C ALA A 564 -7.22 -37.04 -9.25
N VAL A 565 -6.07 -36.45 -9.06
CA VAL A 565 -5.84 -35.35 -8.11
C VAL A 565 -5.40 -34.11 -8.87
N ALA A 566 -5.96 -32.97 -8.54
CA ALA A 566 -5.55 -31.73 -9.14
C ALA A 566 -5.63 -30.56 -8.13
N ASP A 567 -4.78 -29.56 -8.35
CA ASP A 567 -4.91 -28.26 -7.69
C ASP A 567 -6.01 -27.48 -8.41
N VAL A 568 -7.13 -27.28 -7.73
CA VAL A 568 -8.38 -26.78 -8.31
C VAL A 568 -8.33 -25.26 -8.43
N ILE A 569 -8.78 -24.71 -9.55
CA ILE A 569 -8.94 -23.27 -9.77
C ILE A 569 -9.94 -22.72 -8.75
N LYS A 570 -9.60 -21.60 -8.08
CA LYS A 570 -10.52 -20.89 -7.17
C LYS A 570 -11.75 -20.43 -7.94
N GLU A 571 -12.91 -20.52 -7.32
CA GLU A 571 -14.20 -20.18 -7.93
C GLU A 571 -14.23 -18.74 -8.49
N ASP A 572 -13.54 -17.81 -7.81
CA ASP A 572 -13.50 -16.41 -8.18
C ASP A 572 -12.46 -16.08 -9.27
N SER A 573 -11.47 -16.97 -9.54
CA SER A 573 -10.35 -16.68 -10.44
C SER A 573 -10.77 -16.35 -11.88
N PRO A 574 -11.67 -17.08 -12.55
CA PRO A 574 -12.07 -16.72 -13.91
C PRO A 574 -12.83 -15.40 -13.99
N ARG A 575 -13.53 -15.03 -12.92
CA ARG A 575 -14.20 -13.74 -12.82
C ARG A 575 -13.18 -12.61 -12.63
N ALA A 576 -12.21 -12.80 -11.72
CA ALA A 576 -11.17 -11.82 -11.43
C ALA A 576 -10.32 -11.51 -12.67
N VAL A 577 -9.92 -12.54 -13.42
CA VAL A 577 -9.20 -12.40 -14.70
C VAL A 577 -10.00 -11.55 -15.69
N ARG A 578 -11.29 -11.85 -15.89
CA ARG A 578 -12.15 -11.05 -16.76
C ARG A 578 -12.29 -9.59 -16.30
N GLU A 579 -12.40 -9.34 -14.99
CA GLU A 579 -12.46 -7.98 -14.47
C GLU A 579 -11.15 -7.20 -14.75
N LEU A 580 -9.97 -7.82 -14.61
CA LEU A 580 -8.69 -7.22 -14.97
C LEU A 580 -8.61 -6.89 -16.47
N GLN A 581 -9.02 -7.83 -17.33
CA GLN A 581 -9.06 -7.61 -18.78
C GLN A 581 -10.05 -6.50 -19.19
N ASN A 582 -11.20 -6.41 -18.51
CA ASN A 582 -12.18 -5.32 -18.72
C ASN A 582 -11.61 -3.95 -18.31
N MET A 583 -10.68 -3.91 -17.35
CA MET A 583 -9.94 -2.70 -17.00
C MET A 583 -8.82 -2.36 -18.01
N GLY A 584 -8.61 -3.18 -19.06
CA GLY A 584 -7.57 -3.01 -20.06
C GLY A 584 -6.20 -3.52 -19.64
N LEU A 585 -6.13 -4.46 -18.70
CA LEU A 585 -4.87 -5.07 -18.24
C LEU A 585 -4.66 -6.39 -18.98
N HIS A 586 -3.41 -6.67 -19.32
CA HIS A 586 -3.00 -7.98 -19.83
C HIS A 586 -2.72 -8.93 -18.66
N VAL A 587 -3.31 -10.12 -18.68
CA VAL A 587 -3.18 -11.11 -17.62
C VAL A 587 -2.32 -12.27 -18.10
N VAL A 588 -1.19 -12.48 -17.44
CA VAL A 588 -0.20 -13.52 -17.77
C VAL A 588 -0.12 -14.51 -16.61
N MET A 589 -0.22 -15.79 -16.86
CA MET A 589 0.01 -16.84 -15.86
C MET A 589 1.44 -17.35 -15.95
N LEU A 590 2.11 -17.43 -14.81
CA LEU A 590 3.43 -18.04 -14.63
C LEU A 590 3.29 -19.35 -13.87
N THR A 591 3.98 -20.41 -14.33
CA THR A 591 3.97 -21.71 -13.63
C THR A 591 5.19 -22.55 -13.95
N GLY A 592 5.65 -23.35 -12.98
CA GLY A 592 6.64 -24.39 -13.19
C GLY A 592 6.11 -25.67 -13.86
N ASP A 593 4.79 -25.77 -14.07
CA ASP A 593 4.17 -26.93 -14.71
C ASP A 593 4.62 -27.07 -16.18
N ASN A 594 4.45 -28.28 -16.70
CA ASN A 594 4.61 -28.52 -18.12
C ASN A 594 3.61 -27.72 -18.97
N GLU A 595 3.97 -27.46 -20.21
CA GLU A 595 3.21 -26.59 -21.12
C GLU A 595 1.76 -27.06 -21.34
N ARG A 596 1.50 -28.38 -21.32
CA ARG A 596 0.18 -28.97 -21.55
C ARG A 596 -0.78 -28.66 -20.40
N THR A 597 -0.35 -28.96 -19.17
CA THR A 597 -1.10 -28.67 -17.94
C THR A 597 -1.31 -27.15 -17.77
N ALA A 598 -0.26 -26.35 -17.99
CA ALA A 598 -0.32 -24.91 -17.89
C ALA A 598 -1.34 -24.29 -18.86
N LYS A 599 -1.36 -24.73 -20.12
CA LYS A 599 -2.34 -24.27 -21.12
C LYS A 599 -3.77 -24.64 -20.75
N ALA A 600 -4.00 -25.84 -20.22
CA ALA A 600 -5.32 -26.29 -19.78
C ALA A 600 -5.87 -25.39 -18.65
N ILE A 601 -5.05 -25.13 -17.62
CA ILE A 601 -5.42 -24.27 -16.49
C ILE A 601 -5.58 -22.81 -16.95
N GLY A 602 -4.67 -22.30 -17.78
CA GLY A 602 -4.75 -20.94 -18.33
C GLY A 602 -6.01 -20.70 -19.16
N ALA A 603 -6.44 -21.66 -19.97
CA ALA A 603 -7.68 -21.61 -20.71
C ALA A 603 -8.93 -21.60 -19.81
N GLN A 604 -8.93 -22.41 -18.74
CA GLN A 604 -10.00 -22.40 -17.74
C GLN A 604 -10.08 -21.10 -16.96
N ALA A 605 -8.91 -20.51 -16.58
CA ALA A 605 -8.84 -19.24 -15.90
C ALA A 605 -9.14 -18.05 -16.84
N GLY A 606 -8.95 -18.21 -18.17
CA GLY A 606 -9.20 -17.21 -19.20
C GLY A 606 -8.07 -16.17 -19.31
N VAL A 607 -6.83 -16.50 -18.98
CA VAL A 607 -5.68 -15.59 -19.07
C VAL A 607 -5.27 -15.33 -20.53
N ASP A 608 -4.64 -14.17 -20.80
CA ASP A 608 -4.22 -13.78 -22.16
C ASP A 608 -2.99 -14.55 -22.63
N GLN A 609 -2.08 -14.86 -21.71
CA GLN A 609 -0.85 -15.59 -22.01
C GLN A 609 -0.47 -16.53 -20.87
N VAL A 610 0.14 -17.67 -21.24
CA VAL A 610 0.68 -18.65 -20.30
C VAL A 610 2.18 -18.80 -20.57
N ILE A 611 3.00 -18.72 -19.51
CA ILE A 611 4.43 -18.98 -19.56
C ILE A 611 4.68 -20.17 -18.64
N ALA A 612 4.93 -21.33 -19.25
CA ALA A 612 5.11 -22.61 -18.57
C ALA A 612 6.61 -22.96 -18.37
N GLY A 613 6.90 -23.94 -17.51
CA GLY A 613 8.26 -24.43 -17.26
C GLY A 613 9.16 -23.43 -16.54
N VAL A 614 8.59 -22.45 -15.83
CA VAL A 614 9.35 -21.41 -15.14
C VAL A 614 9.71 -21.87 -13.75
N LEU A 615 10.97 -22.23 -13.53
CA LEU A 615 11.50 -22.51 -12.20
C LEU A 615 11.42 -21.26 -11.28
N PRO A 616 11.43 -21.45 -9.94
CA PRO A 616 11.35 -20.31 -9.00
C PRO A 616 12.35 -19.20 -9.30
N GLU A 617 13.61 -19.54 -9.58
CA GLU A 617 14.67 -18.58 -9.94
C GLU A 617 14.43 -17.90 -11.30
N GLY A 618 13.75 -18.53 -12.22
CA GLY A 618 13.41 -18.01 -13.55
C GLY A 618 12.27 -16.98 -13.52
N LYS A 619 11.39 -16.98 -12.51
CA LYS A 619 10.25 -16.06 -12.42
C LYS A 619 10.70 -14.61 -12.44
N GLU A 620 11.79 -14.26 -11.72
CA GLU A 620 12.36 -12.90 -11.73
C GLU A 620 12.75 -12.44 -13.15
N SER A 621 13.39 -13.32 -13.92
CA SER A 621 13.83 -13.01 -15.29
C SER A 621 12.65 -12.75 -16.24
N VAL A 622 11.55 -13.50 -16.09
CA VAL A 622 10.32 -13.30 -16.84
C VAL A 622 9.68 -11.94 -16.49
N ILE A 623 9.58 -11.61 -15.20
CA ILE A 623 9.08 -10.30 -14.77
C ILE A 623 9.93 -9.16 -15.36
N ARG A 624 11.26 -9.30 -15.39
CA ARG A 624 12.15 -8.32 -16.00
C ARG A 624 11.85 -8.11 -17.50
N GLN A 625 11.61 -9.18 -18.25
CA GLN A 625 11.24 -9.11 -19.66
C GLN A 625 9.84 -8.47 -19.87
N LEU A 626 8.88 -8.77 -19.01
CA LEU A 626 7.55 -8.16 -19.06
C LEU A 626 7.62 -6.65 -18.76
N LYS A 627 8.50 -6.21 -17.86
CA LYS A 627 8.72 -4.78 -17.56
C LYS A 627 9.24 -3.95 -18.75
N GLU A 628 9.88 -4.57 -19.72
CA GLU A 628 10.27 -3.89 -20.96
C GLU A 628 9.05 -3.55 -21.85
N GLN A 629 7.91 -4.23 -21.63
CA GLN A 629 6.68 -4.06 -22.40
C GLN A 629 5.66 -3.16 -21.71
N GLY A 630 5.79 -2.95 -20.39
CA GLY A 630 4.88 -2.11 -19.61
C GLY A 630 5.08 -2.27 -18.10
N LYS A 631 4.29 -1.54 -17.32
CA LYS A 631 4.31 -1.66 -15.86
C LYS A 631 3.66 -2.95 -15.41
N VAL A 632 4.38 -3.74 -14.63
CA VAL A 632 4.02 -5.09 -14.21
C VAL A 632 3.65 -5.15 -12.74
N ALA A 633 2.50 -5.75 -12.43
CA ALA A 633 2.23 -6.28 -11.10
C ALA A 633 2.49 -7.80 -11.10
N MET A 634 3.22 -8.30 -10.10
CA MET A 634 3.34 -9.73 -9.82
C MET A 634 2.44 -10.09 -8.64
N VAL A 635 1.65 -11.14 -8.78
CA VAL A 635 0.79 -11.68 -7.72
C VAL A 635 1.24 -13.09 -7.38
N GLY A 636 1.52 -13.33 -6.11
CA GLY A 636 1.96 -14.63 -5.59
C GLY A 636 1.64 -14.78 -4.11
N ASP A 637 1.76 -16.01 -3.58
CA ASP A 637 1.41 -16.35 -2.20
C ASP A 637 2.61 -16.84 -1.36
N GLY A 638 3.71 -17.17 -1.99
CA GLY A 638 4.79 -17.95 -1.39
C GLY A 638 6.17 -17.32 -1.35
N ILE A 639 7.04 -17.99 -0.59
CA ILE A 639 8.47 -17.68 -0.47
C ILE A 639 9.16 -17.74 -1.85
N ASN A 640 8.70 -18.63 -2.71
CA ASN A 640 9.27 -18.86 -4.05
C ASN A 640 9.05 -17.67 -4.99
N ASP A 641 8.05 -16.83 -4.70
CA ASP A 641 7.70 -15.65 -5.51
C ASP A 641 8.38 -14.36 -5.02
N ALA A 642 8.99 -14.36 -3.84
CA ALA A 642 9.58 -13.15 -3.26
C ALA A 642 10.56 -12.41 -4.19
N PRO A 643 11.47 -13.07 -4.94
CA PRO A 643 12.32 -12.37 -5.91
C PRO A 643 11.52 -11.73 -7.04
N ALA A 644 10.48 -12.39 -7.54
CA ALA A 644 9.61 -11.89 -8.60
C ALA A 644 8.72 -10.73 -8.12
N LEU A 645 8.16 -10.84 -6.89
CA LEU A 645 7.39 -9.77 -6.23
C LEU A 645 8.23 -8.50 -6.07
N THR A 646 9.45 -8.64 -5.55
CA THR A 646 10.37 -7.50 -5.39
C THR A 646 10.81 -6.89 -6.73
N ARG A 647 10.91 -7.72 -7.79
CA ARG A 647 11.34 -7.26 -9.11
C ARG A 647 10.26 -6.51 -9.87
N ALA A 648 9.01 -6.83 -9.67
CA ALA A 648 7.87 -6.17 -10.32
C ALA A 648 7.83 -4.65 -10.03
N ASP A 649 7.01 -3.90 -10.75
CA ASP A 649 6.72 -2.51 -10.37
C ASP A 649 5.83 -2.46 -9.15
N ILE A 650 4.97 -3.49 -8.98
CA ILE A 650 4.16 -3.73 -7.80
C ILE A 650 4.14 -5.23 -7.49
N GLY A 651 4.61 -5.60 -6.32
CA GLY A 651 4.43 -6.94 -5.76
C GLY A 651 3.13 -7.01 -4.96
N ILE A 652 2.30 -8.02 -5.22
CA ILE A 652 1.02 -8.26 -4.52
C ILE A 652 1.07 -9.63 -3.87
N ALA A 653 1.11 -9.70 -2.54
CA ALA A 653 0.97 -10.94 -1.81
C ALA A 653 -0.52 -11.26 -1.59
N ILE A 654 -0.94 -12.50 -1.88
CA ILE A 654 -2.32 -12.97 -1.74
C ILE A 654 -2.45 -13.97 -0.59
N GLY A 655 -3.49 -13.79 0.24
CA GLY A 655 -3.69 -14.57 1.46
C GLY A 655 -2.82 -14.05 2.61
N ALA A 656 -3.08 -14.50 3.83
CA ALA A 656 -2.20 -14.26 4.99
C ALA A 656 -0.89 -15.07 4.83
N GLY A 657 -0.20 -14.88 3.71
CA GLY A 657 0.96 -15.62 3.26
C GLY A 657 2.12 -15.64 4.26
N THR A 658 3.20 -16.30 3.88
CA THR A 658 4.42 -16.33 4.71
C THR A 658 4.95 -14.93 4.97
N ASP A 659 5.53 -14.70 6.14
CA ASP A 659 6.13 -13.41 6.52
C ASP A 659 7.08 -12.89 5.42
N VAL A 660 7.79 -13.79 4.72
CA VAL A 660 8.70 -13.44 3.61
C VAL A 660 7.96 -12.86 2.39
N ALA A 661 6.80 -13.41 2.01
CA ALA A 661 6.01 -12.87 0.90
C ALA A 661 5.39 -11.53 1.27
N ILE A 662 4.93 -11.41 2.52
CA ILE A 662 4.43 -10.14 3.06
C ILE A 662 5.55 -9.08 3.01
N ASP A 663 6.78 -9.40 3.41
CA ASP A 663 7.90 -8.46 3.40
C ASP A 663 8.31 -8.03 1.99
N ALA A 664 8.28 -8.94 1.02
CA ALA A 664 8.66 -8.70 -0.37
C ALA A 664 7.61 -7.90 -1.17
N ALA A 665 6.33 -7.94 -0.78
CA ALA A 665 5.24 -7.32 -1.52
C ALA A 665 5.04 -5.84 -1.16
N ASP A 666 4.49 -5.07 -2.10
CA ASP A 666 4.04 -3.68 -1.94
C ASP A 666 2.58 -3.59 -1.47
N VAL A 667 1.78 -4.58 -1.85
CA VAL A 667 0.36 -4.70 -1.50
C VAL A 667 0.13 -6.08 -0.90
N VAL A 668 -0.57 -6.14 0.23
CA VAL A 668 -0.94 -7.38 0.90
C VAL A 668 -2.45 -7.54 0.87
N LEU A 669 -2.92 -8.64 0.32
CA LEU A 669 -4.33 -9.02 0.30
C LEU A 669 -4.54 -10.04 1.43
N MET A 670 -5.31 -9.66 2.44
CA MET A 670 -5.52 -10.49 3.64
C MET A 670 -6.30 -11.79 3.36
N LYS A 671 -7.06 -11.79 2.26
CA LYS A 671 -7.84 -12.94 1.82
C LYS A 671 -7.14 -13.67 0.70
N SER A 672 -7.32 -14.99 0.65
CA SER A 672 -6.84 -15.81 -0.46
C SER A 672 -7.82 -15.79 -1.65
N ARG A 673 -8.27 -14.60 -2.06
CA ARG A 673 -9.20 -14.39 -3.18
C ARG A 673 -8.55 -13.60 -4.30
N LEU A 674 -8.59 -14.13 -5.51
CA LEU A 674 -8.04 -13.42 -6.66
C LEU A 674 -8.86 -12.15 -7.01
N SER A 675 -10.15 -12.12 -6.68
CA SER A 675 -11.04 -10.97 -6.85
C SER A 675 -10.62 -9.71 -6.09
N ASP A 676 -9.74 -9.81 -5.09
CA ASP A 676 -9.20 -8.67 -4.37
C ASP A 676 -8.10 -7.95 -5.17
N VAL A 677 -7.48 -8.61 -6.17
CA VAL A 677 -6.51 -7.95 -7.10
C VAL A 677 -7.19 -6.89 -7.96
N PRO A 678 -8.26 -7.17 -8.73
CA PRO A 678 -8.98 -6.12 -9.44
C PRO A 678 -9.58 -5.07 -8.50
N ALA A 679 -9.98 -5.43 -7.27
CA ALA A 679 -10.46 -4.49 -6.27
C ALA A 679 -9.36 -3.50 -5.84
N ALA A 680 -8.12 -3.96 -5.63
CA ALA A 680 -6.97 -3.13 -5.30
C ALA A 680 -6.64 -2.13 -6.43
N VAL A 681 -6.63 -2.60 -7.68
CA VAL A 681 -6.42 -1.74 -8.85
C VAL A 681 -7.53 -0.69 -8.98
N ARG A 682 -8.77 -1.08 -8.78
CA ARG A 682 -9.96 -0.21 -8.84
C ARG A 682 -9.89 0.88 -7.78
N LEU A 683 -9.56 0.52 -6.55
CA LEU A 683 -9.39 1.45 -5.43
C LEU A 683 -8.26 2.44 -5.69
N SER A 684 -7.12 1.96 -6.17
CA SER A 684 -5.99 2.80 -6.54
C SER A 684 -6.36 3.81 -7.64
N ARG A 685 -7.01 3.36 -8.72
CA ARG A 685 -7.49 4.24 -9.81
C ARG A 685 -8.50 5.29 -9.32
N ALA A 686 -9.41 4.90 -8.43
CA ALA A 686 -10.37 5.81 -7.84
C ALA A 686 -9.67 6.88 -6.98
N THR A 687 -8.67 6.48 -6.19
CA THR A 687 -7.85 7.38 -5.37
C THR A 687 -7.03 8.34 -6.23
N LEU A 688 -6.39 7.84 -7.29
CA LEU A 688 -5.66 8.68 -8.25
C LEU A 688 -6.57 9.70 -8.94
N ARG A 689 -7.75 9.29 -9.40
CA ARG A 689 -8.75 10.21 -9.98
C ARG A 689 -9.13 11.30 -8.99
N ASN A 690 -9.37 10.93 -7.74
CA ASN A 690 -9.70 11.89 -6.68
C ASN A 690 -8.55 12.88 -6.43
N ILE A 691 -7.29 12.41 -6.43
CA ILE A 691 -6.11 13.27 -6.34
C ILE A 691 -6.05 14.26 -7.51
N HIS A 692 -6.26 13.79 -8.76
CA HIS A 692 -6.25 14.66 -9.94
C HIS A 692 -7.37 15.71 -9.88
N GLU A 693 -8.58 15.32 -9.46
CA GLU A 693 -9.70 16.24 -9.25
C GLU A 693 -9.35 17.31 -8.20
N ASN A 694 -8.77 16.90 -7.08
CA ASN A 694 -8.34 17.79 -6.01
C ASN A 694 -7.26 18.78 -6.48
N LEU A 695 -6.25 18.31 -7.20
CA LEU A 695 -5.19 19.15 -7.77
C LEU A 695 -5.74 20.12 -8.82
N PHE A 696 -6.63 19.64 -9.71
CA PHE A 696 -7.27 20.49 -10.69
C PHE A 696 -8.01 21.67 -10.03
N TRP A 697 -8.84 21.41 -9.04
CA TRP A 697 -9.57 22.45 -8.33
C TRP A 697 -8.64 23.39 -7.56
N ALA A 698 -7.59 22.87 -6.91
CA ALA A 698 -6.61 23.67 -6.20
C ALA A 698 -5.88 24.67 -7.10
N PHE A 699 -5.59 24.31 -8.36
CA PHE A 699 -4.98 25.22 -9.33
C PHE A 699 -5.99 26.13 -10.02
N PHE A 700 -7.17 25.62 -10.33
CA PHE A 700 -8.20 26.35 -11.08
C PHE A 700 -8.63 27.63 -10.37
N TYR A 701 -8.88 27.56 -9.06
CA TYR A 701 -9.22 28.75 -8.26
C TYR A 701 -8.14 29.82 -8.32
N ASN A 702 -6.88 29.43 -8.20
CA ASN A 702 -5.76 30.36 -8.24
C ASN A 702 -5.54 30.96 -9.64
N THR A 703 -5.68 30.15 -10.70
CA THR A 703 -5.50 30.61 -12.09
C THR A 703 -6.51 31.69 -12.48
N ILE A 704 -7.75 31.57 -12.04
CA ILE A 704 -8.78 32.60 -12.28
C ILE A 704 -8.67 33.74 -11.25
N GLY A 705 -8.42 33.40 -10.00
CA GLY A 705 -8.43 34.35 -8.89
C GLY A 705 -7.32 35.39 -8.96
N ILE A 706 -6.10 35.01 -9.35
CA ILE A 706 -4.95 35.94 -9.39
C ILE A 706 -5.16 37.09 -10.40
N PRO A 707 -5.53 36.86 -11.68
CA PRO A 707 -5.82 37.92 -12.61
C PRO A 707 -6.98 38.81 -12.16
N LEU A 708 -8.01 38.24 -11.55
CA LEU A 708 -9.16 38.96 -11.04
C LEU A 708 -8.74 39.86 -9.85
N ALA A 709 -7.94 39.35 -8.92
CA ALA A 709 -7.39 40.09 -7.78
C ALA A 709 -6.42 41.19 -8.22
N ALA A 710 -5.60 40.92 -9.24
CA ALA A 710 -4.68 41.89 -9.82
C ALA A 710 -5.42 43.05 -10.54
N GLY A 711 -6.73 42.91 -10.81
CA GLY A 711 -7.53 43.95 -11.43
C GLY A 711 -7.52 43.94 -12.95
N VAL A 712 -7.10 42.87 -13.61
CA VAL A 712 -7.06 42.72 -15.08
C VAL A 712 -8.46 42.90 -15.70
N PHE A 713 -9.53 42.50 -14.99
CA PHE A 713 -10.92 42.56 -15.44
C PHE A 713 -11.72 43.79 -14.95
N ILE A 714 -11.06 44.75 -14.33
CA ILE A 714 -11.70 46.01 -13.90
C ILE A 714 -12.37 46.75 -15.07
N PRO A 715 -11.79 46.80 -16.28
CA PRO A 715 -12.47 47.41 -17.43
C PRO A 715 -13.80 46.76 -17.78
N LEU A 716 -14.03 45.50 -17.37
CA LEU A 716 -15.29 44.77 -17.53
C LEU A 716 -16.22 44.90 -16.32
N GLY A 717 -15.89 45.75 -15.33
CA GLY A 717 -16.68 45.95 -14.12
C GLY A 717 -16.47 44.85 -13.05
N LEU A 718 -15.54 43.92 -13.24
CA LEU A 718 -15.26 42.85 -12.29
C LEU A 718 -14.11 43.21 -11.37
N THR A 719 -14.43 43.38 -10.09
CA THR A 719 -13.43 43.65 -9.02
C THR A 719 -13.50 42.61 -7.94
N LEU A 720 -12.34 42.20 -7.41
CA LEU A 720 -12.24 41.28 -6.26
C LEU A 720 -11.74 42.06 -5.04
N ASN A 721 -12.53 42.02 -3.97
CA ASN A 721 -12.11 42.49 -2.66
C ASN A 721 -11.28 41.41 -1.94
N PRO A 722 -10.22 41.75 -1.18
CA PRO A 722 -9.42 40.82 -0.39
C PRO A 722 -10.24 39.88 0.49
N MET A 723 -11.36 40.31 1.03
CA MET A 723 -12.25 39.51 1.88
C MET A 723 -12.86 38.31 1.12
N PHE A 724 -13.37 38.57 -0.11
CA PHE A 724 -13.92 37.49 -0.94
C PHE A 724 -12.82 36.49 -1.38
N GLY A 725 -11.59 37.01 -1.59
CA GLY A 725 -10.43 36.16 -1.86
C GLY A 725 -10.15 35.19 -0.71
N ALA A 726 -10.15 35.71 0.54
CA ALA A 726 -9.93 34.88 1.74
C ALA A 726 -11.06 33.85 1.96
N ALA A 727 -12.32 34.25 1.70
CA ALA A 727 -13.46 33.31 1.79
C ALA A 727 -13.38 32.18 0.74
N ALA A 728 -13.08 32.51 -0.51
CA ALA A 728 -12.92 31.54 -1.60
C ALA A 728 -11.81 30.54 -1.31
N MET A 729 -10.67 31.01 -0.77
CA MET A 729 -9.55 30.17 -0.36
C MET A 729 -9.94 29.18 0.74
N SER A 730 -10.65 29.64 1.76
CA SER A 730 -11.12 28.79 2.86
C SER A 730 -12.07 27.69 2.35
N LEU A 731 -12.97 28.06 1.42
CA LEU A 731 -13.91 27.14 0.78
C LEU A 731 -13.18 26.11 -0.10
N SER A 732 -12.11 26.51 -0.81
CA SER A 732 -11.29 25.60 -1.63
C SER A 732 -10.72 24.44 -0.83
N SER A 733 -10.13 24.71 0.34
CA SER A 733 -9.62 23.65 1.23
C SER A 733 -10.73 22.71 1.71
N PHE A 734 -11.89 23.24 2.05
CA PHE A 734 -13.06 22.43 2.43
C PHE A 734 -13.53 21.53 1.28
N CYS A 735 -13.59 22.04 0.05
CA CYS A 735 -13.99 21.26 -1.13
C CYS A 735 -13.03 20.10 -1.39
N VAL A 736 -11.72 20.32 -1.31
CA VAL A 736 -10.70 19.27 -1.51
C VAL A 736 -10.86 18.14 -0.50
N VAL A 737 -11.02 18.46 0.78
CA VAL A 737 -11.19 17.44 1.81
C VAL A 737 -12.53 16.71 1.67
N SER A 738 -13.61 17.44 1.38
CA SER A 738 -14.93 16.82 1.16
C SER A 738 -14.92 15.89 -0.03
N ASN A 739 -14.21 16.24 -1.12
CA ASN A 739 -14.04 15.37 -2.27
C ASN A 739 -13.24 14.11 -1.91
N ALA A 740 -12.17 14.23 -1.12
CA ALA A 740 -11.41 13.08 -0.67
C ALA A 740 -12.25 12.13 0.24
N LEU A 741 -13.05 12.69 1.15
CA LEU A 741 -13.95 11.90 2.01
C LEU A 741 -15.04 11.17 1.22
N ARG A 742 -15.37 11.60 -0.01
CA ARG A 742 -16.28 10.88 -0.92
C ARG A 742 -15.80 9.47 -1.24
N LEU A 743 -14.48 9.20 -1.19
CA LEU A 743 -13.92 7.85 -1.34
C LEU A 743 -14.47 6.85 -0.31
N ASN A 744 -14.89 7.28 0.88
CA ASN A 744 -15.48 6.37 1.87
C ASN A 744 -16.77 5.68 1.39
N TRP A 745 -17.43 6.23 0.37
CA TRP A 745 -18.65 5.64 -0.24
C TRP A 745 -18.34 4.79 -1.47
N PHE A 746 -17.05 4.65 -1.81
CA PHE A 746 -16.63 3.87 -2.96
C PHE A 746 -16.70 2.37 -2.66
N LYS A 747 -17.35 1.61 -3.54
CA LYS A 747 -17.48 0.14 -3.44
C LYS A 747 -16.35 -0.51 -4.23
N VAL A 748 -15.38 -1.09 -3.55
CA VAL A 748 -14.15 -1.63 -4.16
C VAL A 748 -14.39 -2.85 -5.05
N HIS A 749 -15.44 -3.64 -4.76
CA HIS A 749 -15.80 -4.85 -5.52
C HIS A 749 -16.85 -4.60 -6.62
N ASP A 750 -17.26 -3.35 -6.87
CA ASP A 750 -18.24 -3.02 -7.89
C ASP A 750 -17.54 -2.74 -9.24
N ALA A 751 -17.59 -3.72 -10.14
CA ALA A 751 -17.00 -3.66 -11.47
C ALA A 751 -17.81 -2.80 -12.48
N SER A 752 -19.03 -2.35 -12.14
CA SER A 752 -19.92 -1.65 -13.07
C SER A 752 -19.36 -0.33 -13.63
N ARG A 753 -18.38 0.25 -12.95
CA ARG A 753 -17.73 1.53 -13.30
C ARG A 753 -16.31 1.40 -13.81
N ASP A 754 -15.88 0.18 -14.14
CA ASP A 754 -14.56 -0.05 -14.67
C ASP A 754 -14.41 0.57 -16.06
N HIS A 755 -13.28 1.21 -16.30
CA HIS A 755 -12.94 1.82 -17.58
C HIS A 755 -11.70 1.16 -18.17
N LYS A 756 -11.77 0.77 -19.41
CA LYS A 756 -10.65 0.19 -20.15
C LYS A 756 -9.58 1.25 -20.40
N ILE A 757 -8.37 1.03 -19.92
CA ILE A 757 -7.20 1.84 -20.26
C ILE A 757 -6.64 1.31 -21.59
N LYS A 758 -6.10 2.19 -22.42
CA LYS A 758 -5.32 1.77 -23.59
C LYS A 758 -3.97 1.25 -23.10
N THR A 759 -3.77 -0.05 -23.21
CA THR A 759 -2.48 -0.71 -22.99
C THR A 759 -1.85 -1.06 -24.34
N PRO A 760 -0.50 -1.02 -24.46
CA PRO A 760 0.16 -1.50 -25.67
C PRO A 760 -0.11 -3.00 -25.85
N GLU A 761 -0.11 -3.47 -27.10
CA GLU A 761 -0.22 -4.91 -27.39
C GLU A 761 0.96 -5.66 -26.78
N LEU A 762 0.65 -6.73 -26.04
CA LEU A 762 1.68 -7.56 -25.40
C LEU A 762 2.34 -8.45 -26.48
N LYS A 763 3.65 -8.39 -26.57
CA LYS A 763 4.42 -9.35 -27.37
C LYS A 763 4.44 -10.68 -26.63
N GLN A 764 4.08 -11.76 -27.31
CA GLN A 764 4.16 -13.08 -26.74
C GLN A 764 5.62 -13.41 -26.38
N LEU A 765 5.84 -13.70 -25.10
CA LEU A 765 7.11 -14.28 -24.67
C LEU A 765 7.01 -15.81 -24.88
N PRO A 766 8.04 -16.44 -25.48
CA PRO A 766 8.08 -17.89 -25.59
C PRO A 766 8.08 -18.48 -24.18
N SER A 767 7.30 -19.58 -23.99
CA SER A 767 7.50 -20.46 -22.81
C SER A 767 8.98 -20.82 -22.76
N GLN A 768 9.59 -20.76 -21.58
CA GLN A 768 10.98 -21.23 -21.46
C GLN A 768 10.92 -22.72 -21.84
N LYS A 769 11.48 -23.07 -23.01
CA LYS A 769 11.80 -24.46 -23.28
C LYS A 769 12.66 -24.90 -22.11
N GLU A 770 12.33 -26.06 -21.49
CA GLU A 770 13.35 -26.80 -20.77
C GLU A 770 14.57 -26.78 -21.68
N GLU A 771 15.64 -26.14 -21.26
CA GLU A 771 16.94 -26.47 -21.80
C GLU A 771 17.07 -27.95 -21.48
N GLN A 772 16.81 -28.79 -22.49
CA GLN A 772 17.16 -30.17 -22.39
C GLN A 772 18.68 -30.15 -22.20
N ILE A 773 19.10 -30.27 -20.95
CA ILE A 773 20.48 -30.51 -20.60
C ILE A 773 20.76 -31.86 -21.23
N MET A 774 21.33 -31.85 -22.43
CA MET A 774 21.74 -33.06 -23.08
C MET A 774 22.97 -33.55 -22.34
N GLU A 775 22.83 -34.66 -21.66
CA GLU A 775 23.97 -35.33 -21.02
C GLU A 775 24.61 -36.29 -22.02
N LYS A 776 25.92 -36.19 -22.22
CA LYS A 776 26.75 -37.14 -22.93
C LYS A 776 27.75 -37.76 -21.98
N THR A 777 27.80 -39.09 -21.97
CA THR A 777 28.77 -39.86 -21.18
C THR A 777 29.93 -40.31 -22.06
N MET A 778 31.13 -39.91 -21.68
CA MET A 778 32.36 -40.31 -22.41
C MET A 778 33.14 -41.32 -21.56
N LYS A 779 33.62 -42.38 -22.17
CA LYS A 779 34.59 -43.28 -21.56
C LYS A 779 36.00 -42.86 -21.96
N ILE A 780 36.84 -42.59 -21.00
CA ILE A 780 38.17 -42.04 -21.20
C ILE A 780 39.19 -42.94 -20.53
N THR A 781 40.22 -43.33 -21.30
CA THR A 781 41.35 -44.12 -20.79
C THR A 781 42.59 -43.27 -20.67
N GLY A 782 43.47 -43.56 -19.69
CA GLY A 782 44.73 -42.84 -19.46
C GLY A 782 44.66 -41.86 -18.29
N MET A 783 43.51 -41.68 -17.63
CA MET A 783 43.40 -40.89 -16.38
C MET A 783 43.85 -41.73 -15.19
N MET A 784 44.91 -41.31 -14.48
CA MET A 784 45.44 -42.09 -13.33
C MET A 784 45.29 -41.42 -11.98
N CYS A 785 44.84 -40.21 -11.91
CA CYS A 785 44.75 -39.45 -10.65
C CYS A 785 43.82 -38.22 -10.74
N GLY A 786 43.50 -37.60 -9.62
CA GLY A 786 42.62 -36.42 -9.56
C GLY A 786 43.14 -35.18 -10.31
N HIS A 787 44.47 -35.12 -10.63
CA HIS A 787 45.00 -34.05 -11.50
C HIS A 787 44.56 -34.23 -12.96
N CYS A 788 44.48 -35.51 -13.41
CA CYS A 788 43.99 -35.86 -14.74
C CYS A 788 42.48 -35.48 -14.85
N GLU A 789 41.68 -35.76 -13.83
CA GLU A 789 40.27 -35.35 -13.78
C GLU A 789 40.13 -33.86 -13.93
N ALA A 790 40.87 -33.05 -13.12
CA ALA A 790 40.80 -31.59 -13.17
C ALA A 790 41.20 -31.04 -14.55
N THR A 791 42.16 -31.70 -15.21
CA THR A 791 42.61 -31.30 -16.57
C THR A 791 41.52 -31.57 -17.60
N VAL A 792 40.94 -32.78 -17.61
CA VAL A 792 39.84 -33.15 -18.52
C VAL A 792 38.61 -32.31 -18.27
N LYS A 793 38.24 -32.11 -16.99
CA LYS A 793 37.12 -31.24 -16.59
C LYS A 793 37.29 -29.84 -17.14
N LYS A 794 38.41 -29.21 -16.87
CA LYS A 794 38.69 -27.83 -17.32
C LYS A 794 38.70 -27.71 -18.84
N THR A 795 39.15 -28.75 -19.54
CA THR A 795 39.20 -28.79 -21.01
C THR A 795 37.81 -28.88 -21.61
N LEU A 796 36.96 -29.71 -21.04
CA LEU A 796 35.55 -29.91 -21.47
C LEU A 796 34.73 -28.65 -21.18
N GLU A 797 34.87 -28.10 -19.98
CA GLU A 797 34.16 -26.85 -19.57
C GLU A 797 34.61 -25.62 -20.30
N ALA A 798 35.78 -25.63 -20.96
CA ALA A 798 36.23 -24.54 -21.83
C ALA A 798 35.61 -24.56 -23.23
N LEU A 799 34.89 -25.64 -23.60
CA LEU A 799 34.24 -25.72 -24.90
C LEU A 799 32.91 -24.93 -24.94
N PRO A 800 32.56 -24.31 -26.04
CA PRO A 800 31.27 -23.65 -26.19
C PRO A 800 30.14 -24.65 -26.03
N ASN A 801 29.07 -24.25 -25.35
CA ASN A 801 27.87 -25.04 -25.05
C ASN A 801 28.05 -26.18 -24.03
N VAL A 802 29.18 -26.29 -23.34
CA VAL A 802 29.38 -27.17 -22.18
C VAL A 802 29.12 -26.33 -20.93
N GLN A 803 28.14 -26.77 -20.11
CA GLN A 803 27.79 -26.11 -18.83
C GLN A 803 28.60 -26.68 -17.65
N GLU A 804 28.72 -28.00 -17.59
CA GLU A 804 29.39 -28.71 -16.50
C GLU A 804 29.97 -30.05 -17.02
N ALA A 805 31.13 -30.45 -16.52
CA ALA A 805 31.70 -31.76 -16.76
C ALA A 805 32.00 -32.47 -15.43
N LEU A 806 31.39 -33.62 -15.18
CA LEU A 806 31.67 -34.49 -14.05
C LEU A 806 32.62 -35.59 -14.51
N VAL A 807 33.88 -35.53 -14.11
CA VAL A 807 34.95 -36.45 -14.55
C VAL A 807 35.38 -37.29 -13.36
N SER A 808 35.52 -38.60 -13.57
CA SER A 808 36.04 -39.54 -12.59
C SER A 808 37.13 -40.44 -13.17
N HIS A 809 38.31 -40.44 -12.59
CA HIS A 809 39.43 -41.34 -12.99
C HIS A 809 39.23 -42.78 -12.50
N GLU A 810 38.47 -42.94 -11.37
CA GLU A 810 38.18 -44.26 -10.82
C GLU A 810 37.24 -45.06 -11.74
N SER A 811 36.23 -44.42 -12.29
CA SER A 811 35.30 -45.05 -13.27
C SER A 811 35.73 -44.93 -14.73
N GLY A 812 36.77 -44.10 -15.01
CA GLY A 812 37.20 -43.78 -16.36
C GLY A 812 36.14 -43.07 -17.22
N THR A 813 35.28 -42.27 -16.61
CA THR A 813 34.13 -41.63 -17.29
C THR A 813 34.12 -40.14 -17.11
N ALA A 814 33.58 -39.43 -18.08
CA ALA A 814 33.23 -38.02 -17.99
C ALA A 814 31.76 -37.84 -18.44
N VAL A 815 30.89 -37.33 -17.57
CA VAL A 815 29.52 -36.93 -17.90
C VAL A 815 29.52 -35.41 -18.20
N VAL A 816 29.15 -35.08 -19.42
CA VAL A 816 29.17 -33.69 -19.91
C VAL A 816 27.74 -33.18 -20.11
N LYS A 817 27.38 -32.11 -19.39
CA LYS A 817 26.10 -31.41 -19.52
C LYS A 817 26.22 -30.30 -20.57
N LEU A 818 25.39 -30.37 -21.60
CA LEU A 818 25.42 -29.50 -22.76
C LEU A 818 24.18 -28.59 -22.82
N SER A 819 24.38 -27.28 -23.04
CA SER A 819 23.32 -26.33 -23.29
C SER A 819 22.77 -26.34 -24.72
N ALA A 820 23.55 -26.88 -25.67
CA ALA A 820 23.15 -27.09 -27.05
C ALA A 820 23.91 -28.31 -27.63
N PRO A 821 23.44 -28.95 -28.72
CA PRO A 821 24.10 -30.08 -29.33
C PRO A 821 25.57 -29.76 -29.72
N VAL A 822 26.50 -30.53 -29.19
CA VAL A 822 27.92 -30.48 -29.54
C VAL A 822 28.24 -31.80 -30.22
N GLU A 823 28.97 -31.74 -31.38
CA GLU A 823 29.38 -32.96 -32.09
C GLU A 823 30.37 -33.79 -31.28
N ASP A 824 30.20 -35.10 -31.29
CA ASP A 824 31.07 -36.06 -30.58
C ASP A 824 32.55 -35.91 -30.94
N SER A 825 32.80 -35.52 -32.19
CA SER A 825 34.15 -35.25 -32.70
C SER A 825 34.86 -34.10 -31.96
N VAL A 826 34.11 -33.06 -31.56
CA VAL A 826 34.66 -31.89 -30.86
C VAL A 826 35.02 -32.25 -29.42
N LEU A 827 34.13 -32.95 -28.74
CA LEU A 827 34.39 -33.44 -27.36
C LEU A 827 35.55 -34.41 -27.31
N LYS A 828 35.61 -35.34 -28.28
CA LYS A 828 36.67 -36.31 -28.42
C LYS A 828 38.02 -35.65 -28.68
N THR A 829 38.11 -34.77 -29.65
CA THR A 829 39.37 -34.08 -30.03
C THR A 829 39.92 -33.25 -28.84
N ALA A 830 39.08 -32.53 -28.12
CA ALA A 830 39.48 -31.72 -26.98
C ALA A 830 40.15 -32.55 -25.86
N VAL A 831 39.65 -33.73 -25.59
CA VAL A 831 40.23 -34.66 -24.59
C VAL A 831 41.50 -35.33 -25.11
N GLU A 832 41.51 -35.74 -26.40
CA GLU A 832 42.66 -36.43 -27.02
C GLU A 832 43.86 -35.47 -27.20
N GLU A 833 43.67 -34.16 -27.46
CA GLU A 833 44.74 -33.16 -27.47
C GLU A 833 45.47 -33.01 -26.12
N LYS A 834 44.85 -33.45 -24.99
CA LYS A 834 45.48 -33.46 -23.65
C LYS A 834 46.16 -34.80 -23.34
N GLY A 835 46.23 -35.72 -24.29
CA GLY A 835 46.94 -37.00 -24.17
C GLY A 835 46.13 -38.12 -23.57
N TYR A 836 44.82 -37.99 -23.49
CA TYR A 836 43.89 -39.04 -23.03
C TYR A 836 43.18 -39.68 -24.23
N THR A 837 42.72 -40.88 -24.12
CA THR A 837 42.02 -41.59 -25.22
C THR A 837 40.54 -41.73 -24.90
N VAL A 838 39.65 -41.26 -25.81
CA VAL A 838 38.20 -41.46 -25.68
C VAL A 838 37.79 -42.69 -26.46
N THR A 839 37.27 -43.71 -25.76
CA THR A 839 36.89 -45.00 -26.32
C THR A 839 35.44 -45.07 -26.77
N GLU A 840 34.55 -44.35 -26.11
CA GLU A 840 33.09 -44.39 -26.37
C GLU A 840 32.46 -43.04 -25.94
N ILE A 841 31.48 -42.56 -26.70
CA ILE A 841 30.62 -41.44 -26.33
C ILE A 841 29.17 -41.92 -26.53
N CYS A 842 28.36 -41.80 -25.48
CA CYS A 842 26.96 -42.21 -25.44
C CYS A 842 26.04 -41.01 -25.12
#